data_1ba270a033c5d70e682262af017cb64d
#
_entry.id   1ba270a033c5d70e682262af017cb64d
#
_cell.length_a   1.000
_cell.length_b   1.000
_cell.length_c   1.000
_cell.angle_alpha   90.00
_cell.angle_beta   90.00
_cell.angle_gamma   90.00
#
_symmetry.space_group_name_H-M   'P 1'
#
loop_
_entity.id
_entity.type
_entity.pdbx_description
1 polymer ?
#
loop_
_entity_poly.entity_id
_entity_poly.type
_entity_poly.pdbx_seq_one_letter_code
_entity_poly.pdbx_strand_id
1 'polypeptide(L)'
;MASTSSPAFSHALLSRPSLPSTVAPTNQSSLSSLSLPSFPRIKLSPLPSSAAHRRRIPSPARTSVRASATVETLGSTAETALVEKSINTIRFLAIDAVEKANSGHPGLPMGCAPMGHILYDEVMRYNPKNPYWFNRDRFVLSAGHGCMLQYALLHLAGYDSVREEDMKEFRQWESRTPGHPENFETPGVEVTTGPLGQGIANAVGLALAEKHLAARFNKPDSEIVDHYTYVILGDGCQMEGIANEACSLAGHWGLGKLIALYDDNHISIDGDTEIAFTESVDTRFEGLGWHVIWVKNGNTGYDEIRAAIKEAKAVKDKPTLIKVTTTIGYGSPNKANSYSVHGSALGAKEVDATRQNLGWPYEPFHVPEDVKKHWSRHIPDGASLEAEWNAKFAEYENKYREEAAELKSIIKGELPAGWEKALPTYTPESAADATRNLSQQCLNALAKVLPGLLGGSADLASSNMTLLKMFGDFQKNTPEERNVRFGVREHGMGAICNGIALHSTGLIPYCATFFVFTDYMRAAMRISALSEAGVIYVMTHDSIGLGEDGPTHQPIEHLASFRAMPNILMFRPADGNETAGAYKVAVLNRKRPSVLALSRQKLPQLPGTSIDGVAKGGYTISDNSSGNKPDVILVGTGSELEIAAKAADELRKEGKKVRVVSFVSWELFDEQSEEYKESVLPAAVTARVSIEAGSTFGWDKIVGSRGKAIGIDRFGASAPAGKIYKEFGITAEAVIAAAKELSS
;
A
#
# COMPACT_ATOMS: atom_id res chain seq x y z
N MET A 1 17.99 6.73 -53.60
CA MET A 1 19.08 5.88 -54.08
C MET A 1 19.73 5.20 -52.89
N ALA A 2 19.94 3.92 -53.02
CA ALA A 2 20.59 2.99 -52.10
C ALA A 2 19.73 2.42 -50.95
N SER A 3 19.16 1.30 -51.33
CA SER A 3 18.69 0.20 -50.48
C SER A 3 19.85 -0.56 -49.83
N THR A 4 19.70 -0.97 -48.55
CA THR A 4 20.40 -2.18 -48.08
C THR A 4 19.49 -2.97 -47.13
N SER A 5 19.37 -4.21 -47.48
CA SER A 5 18.55 -5.29 -47.01
C SER A 5 18.96 -5.83 -45.64
N SER A 6 17.95 -6.21 -44.86
CA SER A 6 18.08 -7.09 -43.65
C SER A 6 18.26 -8.56 -44.06
N PRO A 7 18.98 -9.38 -43.30
CA PRO A 7 18.91 -10.83 -43.42
C PRO A 7 17.95 -11.41 -42.35
N ALA A 8 17.10 -12.31 -42.83
CA ALA A 8 16.23 -13.17 -42.03
C ALA A 8 17.04 -14.26 -41.32
N PHE A 9 16.74 -14.51 -40.05
CA PHE A 9 17.17 -15.71 -39.34
C PHE A 9 16.02 -16.72 -39.24
N SER A 10 16.29 -17.88 -39.83
CA SER A 10 15.40 -19.05 -39.83
C SER A 10 15.44 -19.81 -38.53
N HIS A 11 14.24 -20.21 -38.04
CA HIS A 11 14.06 -21.14 -36.93
C HIS A 11 14.56 -22.55 -37.33
N ALA A 12 15.46 -23.10 -36.50
CA ALA A 12 15.80 -24.53 -36.52
C ALA A 12 15.14 -25.18 -35.29
N LEU A 13 14.21 -26.09 -35.54
CA LEU A 13 13.61 -27.00 -34.56
C LEU A 13 14.65 -28.07 -34.16
N LEU A 14 14.97 -28.15 -32.88
CA LEU A 14 15.70 -29.29 -32.30
C LEU A 14 14.74 -30.16 -31.50
N SER A 15 14.62 -31.40 -32.00
CA SER A 15 13.87 -32.51 -31.45
C SER A 15 14.51 -33.07 -30.18
N ARG A 16 13.69 -33.40 -29.19
CA ARG A 16 14.06 -34.13 -27.97
C ARG A 16 14.22 -35.62 -28.27
N PRO A 17 15.21 -36.34 -27.70
CA PRO A 17 15.23 -37.79 -27.71
C PRO A 17 14.42 -38.39 -26.54
N SER A 18 13.65 -39.41 -26.86
CA SER A 18 12.86 -40.27 -25.95
C SER A 18 13.78 -41.28 -25.25
N LEU A 19 13.55 -41.49 -23.95
CA LEU A 19 14.12 -42.59 -23.16
C LEU A 19 13.14 -43.78 -23.11
N PRO A 20 13.62 -45.03 -23.12
CA PRO A 20 12.79 -46.21 -23.15
C PRO A 20 12.36 -46.65 -21.73
N SER A 21 11.13 -47.16 -21.67
CA SER A 21 10.55 -47.88 -20.57
C SER A 21 11.03 -49.33 -20.48
N THR A 22 11.42 -49.78 -19.29
CA THR A 22 11.43 -51.23 -18.96
C THR A 22 10.76 -51.47 -17.61
N VAL A 23 9.92 -52.48 -17.60
CA VAL A 23 8.99 -52.88 -16.53
C VAL A 23 9.54 -54.10 -15.79
N ALA A 24 9.39 -54.07 -14.46
CA ALA A 24 8.99 -55.15 -13.51
C ALA A 24 10.01 -56.23 -13.10
N PRO A 25 9.68 -57.09 -12.07
CA PRO A 25 8.84 -56.89 -10.89
C PRO A 25 9.45 -57.43 -9.55
N THR A 26 8.69 -57.20 -8.47
CA THR A 26 8.56 -57.97 -7.21
C THR A 26 9.71 -58.12 -6.21
N ASN A 27 9.46 -57.66 -4.98
CA ASN A 27 9.36 -58.58 -3.84
C ASN A 27 8.69 -57.91 -2.61
N GLN A 28 7.72 -58.62 -2.06
CA GLN A 28 7.08 -58.37 -0.79
C GLN A 28 8.04 -58.71 0.36
N SER A 29 8.13 -57.84 1.36
CA SER A 29 8.53 -58.26 2.71
C SER A 29 7.82 -57.42 3.76
N SER A 30 6.94 -58.12 4.45
CA SER A 30 6.45 -58.02 5.83
C SER A 30 6.60 -56.70 6.58
N LEU A 31 5.46 -56.06 6.83
CA LEU A 31 5.23 -55.05 7.86
C LEU A 31 5.15 -55.74 9.24
N SER A 32 6.10 -55.46 10.10
CA SER A 32 5.99 -55.68 11.55
C SER A 32 5.28 -54.53 12.21
N SER A 33 4.14 -54.82 12.83
CA SER A 33 3.32 -53.93 13.62
C SER A 33 4.04 -53.45 14.88
N LEU A 34 4.23 -52.12 15.00
CA LEU A 34 4.53 -51.46 16.27
C LEU A 34 3.23 -50.94 16.88
N SER A 35 2.84 -51.56 18.00
CA SER A 35 1.68 -51.19 18.82
C SER A 35 2.00 -49.89 19.62
N LEU A 36 1.13 -48.87 19.50
CA LEU A 36 1.09 -47.72 20.36
C LEU A 36 0.41 -48.05 21.69
N PRO A 37 0.87 -47.49 22.83
CA PRO A 37 0.23 -47.74 24.13
C PRO A 37 -1.10 -47.00 24.25
N SER A 38 -2.10 -47.70 24.76
CA SER A 38 -3.45 -47.22 25.05
C SER A 38 -3.48 -46.31 26.27
N PHE A 39 -4.05 -45.09 26.13
CA PHE A 39 -4.41 -44.23 27.26
C PHE A 39 -5.71 -44.73 27.92
N PRO A 40 -5.84 -44.63 29.27
CA PRO A 40 -7.00 -45.10 29.99
C PRO A 40 -8.23 -44.19 29.77
N ARG A 41 -9.35 -44.80 29.46
CA ARG A 41 -10.65 -44.16 29.39
C ARG A 41 -11.14 -43.80 30.79
N ILE A 42 -11.33 -42.51 31.05
CA ILE A 42 -12.03 -42.01 32.24
C ILE A 42 -13.54 -42.19 32.00
N LYS A 43 -14.16 -43.02 32.84
CA LYS A 43 -15.61 -43.16 32.90
C LYS A 43 -16.19 -41.95 33.63
N LEU A 44 -16.96 -41.12 32.91
CA LEU A 44 -17.81 -40.12 33.51
C LEU A 44 -19.15 -40.78 33.90
N SER A 45 -19.45 -40.77 35.19
CA SER A 45 -20.75 -41.16 35.75
C SER A 45 -21.78 -40.05 35.50
N PRO A 46 -23.07 -40.37 35.25
CA PRO A 46 -24.09 -39.36 35.04
C PRO A 46 -24.51 -38.69 36.36
N LEU A 47 -24.53 -37.36 36.35
CA LEU A 47 -25.12 -36.53 37.44
C LEU A 47 -26.64 -36.55 37.33
N PRO A 48 -27.36 -36.49 38.49
CA PRO A 48 -28.82 -36.57 38.51
C PRO A 48 -29.50 -35.27 38.02
N SER A 49 -30.56 -35.43 37.26
CA SER A 49 -31.43 -34.37 36.79
C SER A 49 -32.16 -33.68 37.96
N SER A 50 -31.87 -32.43 38.26
CA SER A 50 -32.74 -31.57 39.08
C SER A 50 -33.62 -30.73 38.15
N ALA A 51 -34.92 -30.95 38.24
CA ALA A 51 -35.92 -30.13 37.59
C ALA A 51 -35.95 -28.72 38.20
N ALA A 52 -35.39 -27.77 37.47
CA ALA A 52 -35.54 -26.34 37.80
C ALA A 52 -36.54 -25.69 36.85
N HIS A 53 -37.61 -25.18 37.46
CA HIS A 53 -38.68 -24.41 36.86
C HIS A 53 -38.08 -23.28 35.99
N ARG A 54 -38.25 -23.37 34.69
CA ARG A 54 -38.03 -22.22 33.77
C ARG A 54 -39.20 -21.24 33.97
N ARG A 55 -38.95 -20.17 34.71
CA ARG A 55 -39.73 -18.94 34.59
C ARG A 55 -39.53 -18.39 33.19
N ARG A 56 -40.58 -18.39 32.38
CA ARG A 56 -40.66 -17.67 31.11
C ARG A 56 -40.55 -16.17 31.41
N ILE A 57 -39.49 -15.55 31.01
CA ILE A 57 -39.39 -14.09 30.88
C ILE A 57 -40.16 -13.74 29.59
N PRO A 58 -41.17 -12.86 29.62
CA PRO A 58 -41.83 -12.45 28.40
C PRO A 58 -40.88 -11.64 27.54
N SER A 59 -40.67 -12.06 26.27
CA SER A 59 -40.02 -11.27 25.25
C SER A 59 -40.78 -9.95 25.08
N PRO A 60 -40.08 -8.81 24.97
CA PRO A 60 -40.76 -7.57 24.63
C PRO A 60 -41.31 -7.71 23.20
N ALA A 61 -42.62 -7.44 23.08
CA ALA A 61 -43.31 -7.39 21.82
C ALA A 61 -42.59 -6.40 20.90
N ARG A 62 -42.10 -6.92 19.76
CA ARG A 62 -41.69 -6.08 18.63
C ARG A 62 -42.92 -5.33 18.14
N THR A 63 -43.12 -4.12 18.61
CA THR A 63 -43.97 -3.13 17.97
C THR A 63 -43.33 -2.80 16.64
N SER A 64 -43.79 -3.44 15.56
CA SER A 64 -43.55 -2.98 14.21
C SER A 64 -44.22 -1.63 14.08
N VAL A 65 -43.49 -0.56 14.27
CA VAL A 65 -43.90 0.75 13.77
C VAL A 65 -43.78 0.65 12.26
N ARG A 66 -44.89 0.33 11.62
CA ARG A 66 -45.12 0.69 10.22
C ARG A 66 -45.15 2.21 10.18
N ALA A 67 -43.98 2.83 9.96
CA ALA A 67 -43.95 4.16 9.37
C ALA A 67 -44.42 4.00 7.94
N SER A 68 -45.70 4.20 7.70
CA SER A 68 -46.24 4.58 6.43
C SER A 68 -45.75 6.00 6.17
N ALA A 69 -44.51 6.12 5.68
CA ALA A 69 -44.08 7.30 4.99
C ALA A 69 -44.90 7.32 3.70
N THR A 70 -45.87 8.16 3.60
CA THR A 70 -46.40 8.68 2.35
C THR A 70 -45.21 9.28 1.63
N VAL A 71 -44.60 8.49 0.74
CA VAL A 71 -43.66 8.97 -0.27
C VAL A 71 -44.47 9.96 -1.12
N GLU A 72 -44.17 11.24 -0.92
CA GLU A 72 -44.56 12.23 -1.91
C GLU A 72 -43.88 11.81 -3.24
N THR A 73 -44.67 11.22 -4.12
CA THR A 73 -44.34 10.99 -5.52
C THR A 73 -44.23 12.35 -6.23
N LEU A 74 -43.04 12.95 -6.13
CA LEU A 74 -42.68 14.15 -6.87
C LEU A 74 -41.25 14.05 -7.36
N GLY A 75 -40.96 13.02 -8.18
CA GLY A 75 -39.98 13.11 -9.23
C GLY A 75 -40.73 13.07 -10.53
N SER A 76 -40.64 14.08 -11.35
CA SER A 76 -41.29 14.07 -12.65
C SER A 76 -40.76 12.91 -13.48
N THR A 77 -41.58 12.24 -14.26
CA THR A 77 -41.18 11.17 -15.20
C THR A 77 -40.01 11.60 -16.10
N ALA A 78 -39.85 12.89 -16.35
CA ALA A 78 -38.75 13.48 -17.11
C ALA A 78 -37.41 13.45 -16.36
N GLU A 79 -37.39 13.67 -15.04
CA GLU A 79 -36.18 13.63 -14.22
C GLU A 79 -35.63 12.19 -14.08
N THR A 80 -36.54 11.23 -13.85
CA THR A 80 -36.17 9.80 -13.80
C THR A 80 -35.59 9.34 -15.15
N ALA A 81 -36.21 9.79 -16.29
CA ALA A 81 -35.71 9.44 -17.61
C ALA A 81 -34.31 10.02 -17.91
N LEU A 82 -34.00 11.21 -17.40
CA LEU A 82 -32.65 11.81 -17.52
C LEU A 82 -31.61 11.06 -16.68
N VAL A 83 -31.96 10.66 -15.44
CA VAL A 83 -31.10 9.84 -14.58
C VAL A 83 -30.79 8.51 -15.26
N GLU A 84 -31.79 7.81 -15.78
CA GLU A 84 -31.58 6.53 -16.48
C GLU A 84 -30.73 6.69 -17.74
N LYS A 85 -30.94 7.74 -18.52
CA LYS A 85 -30.13 8.06 -19.68
C LYS A 85 -28.68 8.36 -19.28
N SER A 86 -28.47 9.09 -18.21
CA SER A 86 -27.15 9.38 -17.64
C SER A 86 -26.43 8.09 -17.19
N ILE A 87 -27.12 7.21 -16.48
CA ILE A 87 -26.60 5.90 -16.08
C ILE A 87 -26.22 5.05 -17.30
N ASN A 88 -27.07 5.03 -18.32
CA ASN A 88 -26.78 4.30 -19.57
C ASN A 88 -25.60 4.95 -20.32
N THR A 89 -25.42 6.27 -20.25
CA THR A 89 -24.21 6.92 -20.80
C THR A 89 -22.94 6.35 -20.14
N ILE A 90 -22.91 6.22 -18.82
CA ILE A 90 -21.78 5.62 -18.09
C ILE A 90 -21.52 4.18 -18.57
N ARG A 91 -22.59 3.37 -18.69
CA ARG A 91 -22.49 1.98 -19.18
C ARG A 91 -21.87 1.91 -20.57
N PHE A 92 -22.38 2.72 -21.52
CA PHE A 92 -21.91 2.65 -22.91
C PHE A 92 -20.54 3.26 -23.12
N LEU A 93 -20.17 4.33 -22.42
CA LEU A 93 -18.77 4.81 -22.42
C LEU A 93 -17.80 3.71 -21.98
N ALA A 94 -18.16 2.95 -20.95
CA ALA A 94 -17.33 1.83 -20.47
C ALA A 94 -17.28 0.67 -21.47
N ILE A 95 -18.43 0.26 -22.02
CA ILE A 95 -18.53 -0.79 -23.04
C ILE A 95 -17.70 -0.42 -24.26
N ASP A 96 -17.90 0.79 -24.81
CA ASP A 96 -17.27 1.25 -26.05
C ASP A 96 -15.74 1.33 -25.92
N ALA A 97 -15.23 1.79 -24.76
CA ALA A 97 -13.80 1.84 -24.49
C ALA A 97 -13.19 0.44 -24.39
N VAL A 98 -13.84 -0.49 -23.67
CA VAL A 98 -13.38 -1.88 -23.54
C VAL A 98 -13.43 -2.59 -24.89
N GLU A 99 -14.48 -2.37 -25.67
CA GLU A 99 -14.62 -2.97 -27.00
C GLU A 99 -13.56 -2.45 -27.97
N LYS A 100 -13.33 -1.13 -28.00
CA LYS A 100 -12.28 -0.51 -28.84
C LYS A 100 -10.88 -1.05 -28.46
N ALA A 101 -10.58 -1.16 -27.17
CA ALA A 101 -9.32 -1.70 -26.70
C ALA A 101 -9.21 -3.23 -26.89
N ASN A 102 -10.32 -3.91 -27.14
CA ASN A 102 -10.46 -5.37 -27.12
C ASN A 102 -9.84 -5.98 -25.84
N SER A 103 -9.90 -5.25 -24.74
CA SER A 103 -9.31 -5.61 -23.45
C SER A 103 -9.95 -4.78 -22.33
N GLY A 104 -10.32 -5.40 -21.23
CA GLY A 104 -10.87 -4.72 -20.05
C GLY A 104 -12.03 -5.49 -19.41
N HIS A 105 -12.69 -4.82 -18.46
CA HIS A 105 -13.70 -5.42 -17.59
C HIS A 105 -15.01 -4.61 -17.68
N PRO A 106 -15.92 -4.92 -18.61
CA PRO A 106 -17.14 -4.14 -18.82
C PRO A 106 -18.22 -4.43 -17.78
N GLY A 107 -18.20 -5.62 -17.17
CA GLY A 107 -19.31 -6.11 -16.36
C GLY A 107 -19.57 -5.29 -15.09
N LEU A 108 -18.50 -4.95 -14.34
CA LEU A 108 -18.64 -4.10 -13.15
C LEU A 108 -19.16 -2.70 -13.48
N PRO A 109 -18.60 -1.95 -14.43
CA PRO A 109 -19.18 -0.66 -14.85
C PRO A 109 -20.65 -0.73 -15.22
N MET A 110 -21.08 -1.79 -15.89
CA MET A 110 -22.47 -1.97 -16.28
C MET A 110 -23.40 -2.17 -15.07
N GLY A 111 -22.98 -2.96 -14.08
CA GLY A 111 -23.73 -3.20 -12.84
C GLY A 111 -23.69 -2.02 -11.86
N CYS A 112 -22.51 -1.41 -11.68
CA CYS A 112 -22.28 -0.34 -10.70
C CYS A 112 -22.59 1.07 -11.18
N ALA A 113 -23.00 1.25 -12.45
CA ALA A 113 -23.30 2.58 -13.00
C ALA A 113 -24.31 3.38 -12.15
N PRO A 114 -25.37 2.80 -11.56
CA PRO A 114 -26.27 3.54 -10.67
C PRO A 114 -25.57 4.07 -9.41
N MET A 115 -24.72 3.25 -8.76
CA MET A 115 -23.95 3.69 -7.58
C MET A 115 -22.99 4.82 -7.93
N GLY A 116 -22.25 4.68 -9.05
CA GLY A 116 -21.33 5.70 -9.54
C GLY A 116 -22.03 7.00 -9.88
N HIS A 117 -23.17 6.94 -10.59
CA HIS A 117 -23.97 8.10 -10.91
C HIS A 117 -24.42 8.85 -9.65
N ILE A 118 -25.07 8.16 -8.72
CA ILE A 118 -25.60 8.80 -7.49
C ILE A 118 -24.47 9.41 -6.67
N LEU A 119 -23.32 8.74 -6.54
CA LEU A 119 -22.18 9.30 -5.82
C LEU A 119 -21.67 10.59 -6.46
N TYR A 120 -21.36 10.58 -7.76
CA TYR A 120 -20.73 11.73 -8.43
C TYR A 120 -21.69 12.84 -8.78
N ASP A 121 -22.93 12.49 -9.13
CA ASP A 121 -23.93 13.47 -9.58
C ASP A 121 -24.69 14.13 -8.42
N GLU A 122 -24.91 13.41 -7.30
CA GLU A 122 -25.86 13.86 -6.29
C GLU A 122 -25.25 14.01 -4.88
N VAL A 123 -24.16 13.29 -4.56
CA VAL A 123 -23.72 13.13 -3.17
C VAL A 123 -22.38 13.79 -2.88
N MET A 124 -21.39 13.56 -3.73
CA MET A 124 -20.00 13.97 -3.49
C MET A 124 -19.79 15.46 -3.73
N ARG A 125 -18.95 16.05 -2.88
CA ARG A 125 -18.47 17.43 -3.01
C ARG A 125 -17.05 17.40 -3.61
N TYR A 126 -16.89 17.93 -4.79
CA TYR A 126 -15.61 18.00 -5.49
C TYR A 126 -15.55 19.20 -6.43
N ASN A 127 -14.36 19.59 -6.86
CA ASN A 127 -14.17 20.56 -7.95
C ASN A 127 -13.42 19.88 -9.10
N PRO A 128 -14.05 19.60 -10.23
CA PRO A 128 -13.40 18.90 -11.34
C PRO A 128 -12.26 19.70 -11.97
N LYS A 129 -12.20 21.03 -11.76
CA LYS A 129 -11.11 21.89 -12.23
C LYS A 129 -9.98 22.02 -11.23
N ASN A 130 -10.18 21.56 -9.98
CA ASN A 130 -9.14 21.41 -8.98
C ASN A 130 -9.24 20.04 -8.29
N PRO A 131 -8.77 18.96 -8.92
CA PRO A 131 -8.84 17.61 -8.36
C PRO A 131 -8.03 17.46 -7.05
N TYR A 132 -7.25 18.45 -6.68
CA TYR A 132 -6.44 18.47 -5.46
C TYR A 132 -7.02 19.38 -4.36
N TRP A 133 -8.23 19.93 -4.53
CA TRP A 133 -8.88 20.69 -3.47
C TRP A 133 -8.91 19.88 -2.17
N PHE A 134 -8.39 20.45 -1.09
CA PHE A 134 -8.16 19.73 0.16
C PHE A 134 -9.45 19.10 0.74
N ASN A 135 -10.54 19.88 0.83
CA ASN A 135 -11.76 19.44 1.50
C ASN A 135 -12.79 18.77 0.56
N ARG A 136 -12.33 18.24 -0.59
CA ARG A 136 -13.17 17.41 -1.47
C ARG A 136 -13.45 16.06 -0.84
N ASP A 137 -14.60 15.48 -1.12
CA ASP A 137 -14.86 14.07 -0.83
C ASP A 137 -13.92 13.19 -1.67
N ARG A 138 -13.54 12.03 -1.12
CA ARG A 138 -12.62 11.07 -1.76
C ARG A 138 -13.40 9.90 -2.31
N PHE A 139 -13.10 9.50 -3.54
CA PHE A 139 -13.65 8.30 -4.15
C PHE A 139 -12.55 7.26 -4.41
N VAL A 140 -12.79 6.02 -4.00
CA VAL A 140 -11.88 4.89 -4.23
C VAL A 140 -12.64 3.77 -4.93
N LEU A 141 -12.18 3.38 -6.11
CA LEU A 141 -12.62 2.16 -6.77
C LEU A 141 -11.70 1.01 -6.35
N SER A 142 -12.07 0.31 -5.26
CA SER A 142 -11.26 -0.81 -4.74
C SER A 142 -11.28 -2.01 -5.70
N ALA A 143 -12.38 -2.23 -6.40
CA ALA A 143 -12.46 -3.16 -7.52
C ALA A 143 -11.88 -2.52 -8.80
N GLY A 144 -10.58 -2.20 -8.78
CA GLY A 144 -9.90 -1.38 -9.78
C GLY A 144 -9.95 -1.90 -11.22
N HIS A 145 -10.23 -3.19 -11.40
CA HIS A 145 -10.44 -3.76 -12.74
C HIS A 145 -11.62 -3.11 -13.49
N GLY A 146 -12.63 -2.59 -12.76
CA GLY A 146 -13.75 -1.85 -13.32
C GLY A 146 -13.46 -0.37 -13.61
N CYS A 147 -12.19 0.01 -13.83
CA CYS A 147 -11.72 1.40 -13.94
C CYS A 147 -12.49 2.28 -14.93
N MET A 148 -13.07 1.70 -15.98
CA MET A 148 -13.89 2.47 -16.92
C MET A 148 -15.14 3.09 -16.28
N LEU A 149 -15.64 2.54 -15.15
CA LEU A 149 -16.64 3.23 -14.34
C LEU A 149 -16.11 4.58 -13.87
N GLN A 150 -14.94 4.61 -13.25
CA GLN A 150 -14.34 5.83 -12.73
C GLN A 150 -13.97 6.80 -13.83
N TYR A 151 -13.42 6.34 -14.95
CA TYR A 151 -13.05 7.21 -16.07
C TYR A 151 -14.27 7.84 -16.73
N ALA A 152 -15.35 7.09 -16.93
CA ALA A 152 -16.60 7.65 -17.44
C ALA A 152 -17.19 8.71 -16.50
N LEU A 153 -17.11 8.49 -15.18
CA LEU A 153 -17.58 9.45 -14.18
C LEU A 153 -16.71 10.72 -14.15
N LEU A 154 -15.38 10.59 -14.21
CA LEU A 154 -14.47 11.75 -14.29
C LEU A 154 -14.72 12.56 -15.56
N HIS A 155 -14.91 11.87 -16.70
CA HIS A 155 -15.26 12.52 -17.96
C HIS A 155 -16.55 13.33 -17.86
N LEU A 156 -17.64 12.70 -17.42
CA LEU A 156 -18.94 13.36 -17.30
C LEU A 156 -18.91 14.52 -16.31
N ALA A 157 -18.23 14.35 -15.17
CA ALA A 157 -18.08 15.38 -14.15
C ALA A 157 -17.23 16.59 -14.61
N GLY A 158 -16.52 16.47 -15.75
CA GLY A 158 -15.78 17.57 -16.36
C GLY A 158 -14.34 17.73 -15.88
N TYR A 159 -13.70 16.64 -15.40
CA TYR A 159 -12.26 16.64 -15.14
C TYR A 159 -11.45 16.76 -16.44
N ASP A 160 -10.41 17.55 -16.42
CA ASP A 160 -9.53 17.76 -17.60
C ASP A 160 -8.63 16.55 -17.89
N SER A 161 -8.49 15.65 -16.91
CA SER A 161 -7.67 14.45 -17.00
C SER A 161 -8.25 13.33 -17.84
N VAL A 162 -9.59 13.31 -18.05
CA VAL A 162 -10.27 12.27 -18.83
C VAL A 162 -11.21 12.91 -19.85
N ARG A 163 -10.74 13.01 -21.07
CA ARG A 163 -11.51 13.48 -22.23
C ARG A 163 -12.03 12.28 -23.04
N GLU A 164 -12.86 12.54 -24.04
CA GLU A 164 -13.35 11.50 -24.96
C GLU A 164 -12.18 10.78 -25.66
N GLU A 165 -11.17 11.56 -26.09
CA GLU A 165 -9.97 11.02 -26.73
C GLU A 165 -9.20 10.08 -25.81
N ASP A 166 -9.06 10.44 -24.51
CA ASP A 166 -8.39 9.61 -23.52
C ASP A 166 -9.13 8.28 -23.30
N MET A 167 -10.48 8.28 -23.27
CA MET A 167 -11.28 7.05 -23.18
C MET A 167 -11.15 6.18 -24.42
N LYS A 168 -10.99 6.78 -25.61
CA LYS A 168 -10.71 6.06 -26.86
C LYS A 168 -9.34 5.41 -26.89
N GLU A 169 -8.40 5.93 -26.10
CA GLU A 169 -7.05 5.38 -25.92
C GLU A 169 -6.92 4.53 -24.64
N PHE A 170 -8.04 3.99 -24.13
CA PHE A 170 -8.05 3.12 -22.96
C PHE A 170 -7.06 1.95 -23.13
N ARG A 171 -6.20 1.73 -22.12
CA ARG A 171 -5.15 0.70 -22.09
C ARG A 171 -4.09 0.83 -23.19
N GLN A 172 -3.92 2.00 -23.80
CA GLN A 172 -2.83 2.22 -24.75
C GLN A 172 -1.60 2.81 -24.06
N TRP A 173 -0.46 2.78 -24.77
CA TRP A 173 0.80 3.31 -24.26
C TRP A 173 0.67 4.81 -23.93
N GLU A 174 1.15 5.23 -22.75
CA GLU A 174 1.08 6.62 -22.25
C GLU A 174 -0.35 7.22 -22.18
N SER A 175 -1.37 6.37 -22.13
CA SER A 175 -2.75 6.82 -21.99
C SER A 175 -3.07 7.29 -20.56
N ARG A 176 -3.87 8.36 -20.48
CA ARG A 176 -4.43 8.85 -19.21
C ARG A 176 -5.53 7.96 -18.62
N THR A 177 -5.90 6.92 -19.33
CA THR A 177 -6.86 5.90 -18.89
C THR A 177 -6.20 4.52 -18.88
N PRO A 178 -5.22 4.29 -17.96
CA PRO A 178 -4.54 3.01 -17.86
C PRO A 178 -5.51 1.87 -17.49
N GLY A 179 -5.01 0.64 -17.54
CA GLY A 179 -5.81 -0.57 -17.34
C GLY A 179 -6.43 -0.76 -15.97
N HIS A 180 -5.97 0.00 -14.99
CA HIS A 180 -6.50 0.13 -13.63
C HIS A 180 -6.30 1.58 -13.18
N PRO A 181 -7.03 2.08 -12.17
CA PRO A 181 -6.84 3.46 -11.69
C PRO A 181 -5.42 3.68 -11.15
N GLU A 182 -4.73 4.69 -11.67
CA GLU A 182 -3.38 5.07 -11.26
C GLU A 182 -3.37 6.56 -10.88
N ASN A 183 -3.10 6.85 -9.60
CA ASN A 183 -3.23 8.22 -9.05
C ASN A 183 -2.20 9.21 -9.61
N PHE A 184 -1.06 8.73 -10.07
CA PHE A 184 -0.01 9.56 -10.68
C PHE A 184 -0.27 9.85 -12.17
N GLU A 185 -1.07 9.01 -12.87
CA GLU A 185 -1.44 9.22 -14.29
C GLU A 185 -2.72 10.01 -14.46
N THR A 186 -3.73 9.77 -13.62
CA THR A 186 -5.08 10.32 -13.81
C THR A 186 -5.48 11.22 -12.66
N PRO A 187 -5.26 12.55 -12.72
CA PRO A 187 -5.79 13.50 -11.73
C PRO A 187 -7.30 13.31 -11.51
N GLY A 188 -7.71 13.15 -10.26
CA GLY A 188 -9.07 12.75 -9.87
C GLY A 188 -9.17 11.29 -9.38
N VAL A 189 -8.14 10.49 -9.63
CA VAL A 189 -7.94 9.18 -8.98
C VAL A 189 -7.16 9.40 -7.69
N GLU A 190 -7.73 8.99 -6.55
CA GLU A 190 -7.14 9.23 -5.22
C GLU A 190 -6.04 8.24 -4.86
N VAL A 191 -6.21 6.97 -5.25
CA VAL A 191 -5.28 5.88 -4.93
C VAL A 191 -5.17 4.92 -6.12
N THR A 192 -3.99 4.36 -6.32
CA THR A 192 -3.77 3.31 -7.32
C THR A 192 -4.36 2.00 -6.83
N THR A 193 -5.22 1.38 -7.64
CA THR A 193 -5.86 0.10 -7.35
C THR A 193 -5.63 -0.89 -8.50
N GLY A 194 -6.14 -2.10 -8.34
CA GLY A 194 -5.94 -3.23 -9.26
C GLY A 194 -5.72 -4.50 -8.45
N PRO A 195 -4.70 -4.59 -7.59
CA PRO A 195 -4.64 -5.65 -6.59
C PRO A 195 -5.83 -5.51 -5.63
N LEU A 196 -6.67 -6.55 -5.57
CA LEU A 196 -7.92 -6.54 -4.80
C LEU A 196 -7.66 -6.34 -3.30
N GLY A 197 -8.57 -5.68 -2.60
CA GLY A 197 -8.46 -5.38 -1.17
C GLY A 197 -7.57 -4.18 -0.82
N GLN A 198 -6.62 -3.78 -1.68
CA GLN A 198 -5.75 -2.62 -1.41
C GLN A 198 -6.55 -1.31 -1.33
N GLY A 199 -7.50 -1.11 -2.23
CA GLY A 199 -8.29 0.14 -2.30
C GLY A 199 -9.10 0.41 -1.04
N ILE A 200 -9.84 -0.58 -0.52
CA ILE A 200 -10.60 -0.39 0.73
C ILE A 200 -9.65 -0.13 1.92
N ALA A 201 -8.49 -0.78 1.96
CA ALA A 201 -7.51 -0.56 3.00
C ALA A 201 -6.87 0.85 2.91
N ASN A 202 -6.59 1.33 1.69
CA ASN A 202 -6.17 2.73 1.48
C ASN A 202 -7.27 3.72 1.89
N ALA A 203 -8.53 3.41 1.60
CA ALA A 203 -9.66 4.25 1.99
C ALA A 203 -9.82 4.36 3.53
N VAL A 204 -9.51 3.30 4.26
CA VAL A 204 -9.41 3.35 5.73
C VAL A 204 -8.34 4.35 6.16
N GLY A 205 -7.19 4.40 5.47
CA GLY A 205 -6.13 5.38 5.71
C GLY A 205 -6.55 6.82 5.40
N LEU A 206 -7.28 7.04 4.29
CA LEU A 206 -7.86 8.35 3.95
C LEU A 206 -8.85 8.83 5.02
N ALA A 207 -9.74 7.96 5.47
CA ALA A 207 -10.73 8.28 6.50
C ALA A 207 -10.09 8.48 7.89
N LEU A 208 -9.02 7.76 8.22
CA LEU A 208 -8.23 7.97 9.42
C LEU A 208 -7.58 9.36 9.39
N ALA A 209 -6.97 9.74 8.25
CA ALA A 209 -6.34 11.04 8.08
C ALA A 209 -7.35 12.19 8.23
N GLU A 210 -8.53 12.08 7.62
CA GLU A 210 -9.62 13.05 7.82
C GLU A 210 -9.97 13.18 9.30
N LYS A 211 -10.24 12.04 9.98
CA LYS A 211 -10.64 12.05 11.39
C LYS A 211 -9.55 12.65 12.30
N HIS A 212 -8.29 12.35 12.04
CA HIS A 212 -7.15 12.91 12.76
C HIS A 212 -7.05 14.43 12.58
N LEU A 213 -7.12 14.89 11.33
CA LEU A 213 -7.04 16.33 11.03
C LEU A 213 -8.28 17.08 11.53
N ALA A 214 -9.47 16.51 11.40
CA ALA A 214 -10.71 17.10 11.94
C ALA A 214 -10.63 17.30 13.46
N ALA A 215 -10.14 16.30 14.20
CA ALA A 215 -9.98 16.39 15.65
C ALA A 215 -8.99 17.47 16.09
N ARG A 216 -7.94 17.68 15.29
CA ARG A 216 -6.91 18.69 15.61
C ARG A 216 -7.31 20.11 15.23
N PHE A 217 -7.95 20.28 14.09
CA PHE A 217 -8.13 21.59 13.48
C PHE A 217 -9.56 22.13 13.51
N ASN A 218 -10.59 21.29 13.59
CA ASN A 218 -11.95 21.79 13.73
C ASN A 218 -12.16 22.44 15.09
N LYS A 219 -12.92 23.54 15.10
CA LYS A 219 -13.30 24.28 16.29
C LYS A 219 -14.83 24.30 16.41
N PRO A 220 -15.39 24.53 17.60
CA PRO A 220 -16.85 24.54 17.79
C PRO A 220 -17.60 25.53 16.89
N ASP A 221 -16.94 26.59 16.46
CA ASP A 221 -17.47 27.62 15.58
C ASP A 221 -16.94 27.58 14.14
N SER A 222 -16.08 26.59 13.81
CA SER A 222 -15.48 26.48 12.47
C SER A 222 -15.03 25.07 12.15
N GLU A 223 -15.83 24.34 11.37
CA GLU A 223 -15.51 23.01 10.84
C GLU A 223 -14.86 23.14 9.47
N ILE A 224 -13.52 23.03 9.39
CA ILE A 224 -12.73 23.24 8.17
C ILE A 224 -12.22 21.94 7.54
N VAL A 225 -12.27 20.83 8.28
CA VAL A 225 -11.98 19.48 7.78
C VAL A 225 -13.27 18.69 7.86
N ASP A 226 -13.91 18.47 6.72
CA ASP A 226 -15.22 17.83 6.65
C ASP A 226 -15.44 17.19 5.28
N HIS A 227 -14.83 16.04 5.05
CA HIS A 227 -15.02 15.29 3.81
C HIS A 227 -15.17 13.80 4.07
N TYR A 228 -15.93 13.15 3.22
CA TYR A 228 -16.19 11.72 3.27
C TYR A 228 -15.22 10.96 2.36
N THR A 229 -15.03 9.68 2.68
CA THR A 229 -14.38 8.71 1.80
C THR A 229 -15.42 7.68 1.36
N TYR A 230 -15.68 7.62 0.05
CA TYR A 230 -16.59 6.67 -0.57
C TYR A 230 -15.79 5.60 -1.31
N VAL A 231 -16.24 4.34 -1.18
CA VAL A 231 -15.55 3.21 -1.81
C VAL A 231 -16.56 2.36 -2.57
N ILE A 232 -16.23 1.91 -3.78
CA ILE A 232 -16.92 0.80 -4.44
C ILE A 232 -15.96 -0.40 -4.43
N LEU A 233 -16.44 -1.55 -3.92
CA LEU A 233 -15.67 -2.79 -3.82
C LEU A 233 -16.56 -3.98 -4.18
N GLY A 234 -15.97 -5.06 -4.69
CA GLY A 234 -16.68 -6.28 -5.07
C GLY A 234 -16.30 -7.49 -4.20
N ASP A 235 -16.85 -8.65 -4.54
CA ASP A 235 -16.65 -9.93 -3.85
C ASP A 235 -15.18 -10.27 -3.65
N GLY A 236 -14.36 -10.13 -4.69
CA GLY A 236 -12.92 -10.41 -4.62
C GLY A 236 -12.18 -9.52 -3.60
N CYS A 237 -12.60 -8.25 -3.44
CA CYS A 237 -12.04 -7.41 -2.38
C CYS A 237 -12.42 -7.91 -0.98
N GLN A 238 -13.60 -8.50 -0.84
CA GLN A 238 -14.08 -9.08 0.43
C GLN A 238 -13.37 -10.38 0.81
N MET A 239 -12.91 -11.14 -0.19
CA MET A 239 -12.15 -12.38 0.01
C MET A 239 -10.72 -12.12 0.49
N GLU A 240 -10.13 -10.98 0.12
CA GLU A 240 -8.74 -10.64 0.47
C GLU A 240 -8.54 -10.40 1.98
N GLY A 241 -7.51 -11.02 2.56
CA GLY A 241 -7.18 -10.89 3.98
C GLY A 241 -6.95 -9.45 4.42
N ILE A 242 -6.31 -8.63 3.58
CA ILE A 242 -6.03 -7.22 3.84
C ILE A 242 -7.30 -6.40 4.10
N ALA A 243 -8.41 -6.71 3.41
CA ALA A 243 -9.69 -6.04 3.63
C ALA A 243 -10.20 -6.31 5.05
N ASN A 244 -10.08 -7.55 5.53
CA ASN A 244 -10.47 -7.92 6.90
C ASN A 244 -9.61 -7.19 7.95
N GLU A 245 -8.30 -7.11 7.74
CA GLU A 245 -7.39 -6.39 8.64
C GLU A 245 -7.76 -4.91 8.73
N ALA A 246 -7.90 -4.23 7.60
CA ALA A 246 -8.19 -2.81 7.54
C ALA A 246 -9.61 -2.46 8.02
N CYS A 247 -10.63 -3.23 7.61
CA CYS A 247 -12.02 -3.01 8.01
C CYS A 247 -12.25 -3.27 9.51
N SER A 248 -11.53 -4.24 10.09
CA SER A 248 -11.51 -4.45 11.55
C SER A 248 -11.03 -3.21 12.29
N LEU A 249 -9.94 -2.58 11.82
CA LEU A 249 -9.41 -1.35 12.39
C LEU A 249 -10.36 -0.15 12.17
N ALA A 250 -10.98 -0.04 11.01
CA ALA A 250 -11.95 1.03 10.74
C ALA A 250 -13.13 1.02 11.71
N GLY A 251 -13.68 -0.16 12.00
CA GLY A 251 -14.73 -0.32 13.01
C GLY A 251 -14.23 0.01 14.42
N HIS A 252 -13.02 -0.48 14.79
CA HIS A 252 -12.38 -0.18 16.07
C HIS A 252 -12.20 1.33 16.30
N TRP A 253 -11.72 2.04 15.29
CA TRP A 253 -11.50 3.50 15.35
C TRP A 253 -12.77 4.31 15.14
N GLY A 254 -13.88 3.69 14.75
CA GLY A 254 -15.15 4.36 14.52
C GLY A 254 -15.08 5.43 13.44
N LEU A 255 -14.61 5.07 12.24
CA LEU A 255 -14.41 5.99 11.11
C LEU A 255 -15.75 6.32 10.42
N GLY A 256 -16.56 7.17 11.03
CA GLY A 256 -17.94 7.45 10.61
C GLY A 256 -18.09 8.17 9.25
N LYS A 257 -17.00 8.69 8.68
CA LYS A 257 -17.00 9.29 7.33
C LYS A 257 -16.50 8.34 6.25
N LEU A 258 -16.30 7.05 6.56
CA LEU A 258 -16.01 5.99 5.60
C LEU A 258 -17.31 5.26 5.23
N ILE A 259 -17.72 5.36 3.96
CA ILE A 259 -18.92 4.73 3.41
C ILE A 259 -18.49 3.83 2.24
N ALA A 260 -18.65 2.53 2.41
CA ALA A 260 -18.30 1.53 1.43
C ALA A 260 -19.56 0.93 0.78
N LEU A 261 -19.65 0.99 -0.56
CA LEU A 261 -20.71 0.37 -1.34
C LEU A 261 -20.16 -0.96 -1.87
N TYR A 262 -20.70 -2.06 -1.40
CA TYR A 262 -20.31 -3.40 -1.79
C TYR A 262 -21.19 -3.88 -2.95
N ASP A 263 -20.56 -4.07 -4.11
CA ASP A 263 -21.15 -4.67 -5.30
C ASP A 263 -21.31 -6.18 -5.09
N ASP A 264 -22.49 -6.56 -4.57
CA ASP A 264 -22.89 -7.92 -4.25
C ASP A 264 -23.51 -8.57 -5.50
N ASN A 265 -22.67 -8.91 -6.47
CA ASN A 265 -23.10 -9.45 -7.76
C ASN A 265 -22.92 -10.96 -7.91
N HIS A 266 -22.30 -11.62 -6.96
CA HIS A 266 -22.10 -13.07 -6.88
C HIS A 266 -21.27 -13.68 -8.03
N ILE A 267 -20.53 -12.92 -8.82
CA ILE A 267 -19.74 -13.42 -9.93
C ILE A 267 -18.26 -12.99 -9.81
N SER A 268 -17.39 -13.98 -9.86
CA SER A 268 -15.95 -13.84 -10.01
C SER A 268 -15.48 -14.23 -11.41
N ILE A 269 -14.17 -14.20 -11.65
CA ILE A 269 -13.60 -14.61 -12.93
C ILE A 269 -13.72 -16.14 -13.15
N ASP A 270 -13.82 -16.92 -12.09
CA ASP A 270 -14.00 -18.38 -12.14
C ASP A 270 -15.48 -18.79 -12.26
N GLY A 271 -16.41 -17.84 -12.08
CA GLY A 271 -17.85 -18.10 -12.12
C GLY A 271 -18.59 -17.60 -10.89
N ASP A 272 -19.61 -18.35 -10.47
CA ASP A 272 -20.39 -18.03 -9.28
C ASP A 272 -19.52 -18.07 -8.02
N THR A 273 -19.70 -17.07 -7.14
CA THR A 273 -18.91 -16.97 -5.90
C THR A 273 -19.16 -18.12 -4.93
N GLU A 274 -20.30 -18.84 -5.03
CA GLU A 274 -20.60 -20.01 -4.19
C GLU A 274 -19.53 -21.11 -4.24
N ILE A 275 -18.72 -21.15 -5.30
CA ILE A 275 -17.61 -22.11 -5.40
C ILE A 275 -16.48 -21.87 -4.40
N ALA A 276 -16.34 -20.64 -3.87
CA ALA A 276 -15.24 -20.26 -2.98
C ALA A 276 -15.62 -19.24 -1.89
N PHE A 277 -16.83 -18.66 -1.92
CA PHE A 277 -17.21 -17.56 -1.04
C PHE A 277 -18.70 -17.62 -0.66
N THR A 278 -18.99 -18.22 0.49
CA THR A 278 -20.36 -18.48 0.98
C THR A 278 -20.64 -17.86 2.34
N GLU A 279 -19.75 -17.01 2.84
CA GLU A 279 -19.92 -16.34 4.13
C GLU A 279 -20.99 -15.23 4.06
N SER A 280 -21.55 -14.89 5.23
CA SER A 280 -22.39 -13.69 5.37
C SER A 280 -21.50 -12.45 5.58
N VAL A 281 -21.28 -11.68 4.53
CA VAL A 281 -20.53 -10.42 4.59
C VAL A 281 -21.21 -9.44 5.56
N ASP A 282 -22.52 -9.39 5.57
CA ASP A 282 -23.31 -8.53 6.47
C ASP A 282 -22.94 -8.81 7.94
N THR A 283 -23.05 -10.07 8.36
CA THR A 283 -22.73 -10.50 9.73
C THR A 283 -21.26 -10.27 10.07
N ARG A 284 -20.35 -10.50 9.13
CA ARG A 284 -18.93 -10.22 9.32
C ARG A 284 -18.69 -8.73 9.61
N PHE A 285 -19.24 -7.83 8.81
CA PHE A 285 -19.08 -6.40 9.01
C PHE A 285 -19.77 -5.86 10.26
N GLU A 286 -20.95 -6.39 10.63
CA GLU A 286 -21.56 -6.12 11.94
C GLU A 286 -20.61 -6.53 13.08
N GLY A 287 -19.99 -7.72 12.96
CA GLY A 287 -18.99 -8.21 13.92
C GLY A 287 -17.72 -7.35 13.98
N LEU A 288 -17.34 -6.73 12.88
CA LEU A 288 -16.25 -5.76 12.83
C LEU A 288 -16.61 -4.37 13.38
N GLY A 289 -17.86 -4.16 13.79
CA GLY A 289 -18.33 -2.90 14.37
C GLY A 289 -18.80 -1.86 13.35
N TRP A 290 -19.07 -2.27 12.12
CA TRP A 290 -19.65 -1.41 11.09
C TRP A 290 -21.17 -1.30 11.21
N HIS A 291 -21.72 -0.21 10.68
CA HIS A 291 -23.13 -0.12 10.33
C HIS A 291 -23.35 -0.78 8.97
N VAL A 292 -24.39 -1.62 8.84
CA VAL A 292 -24.64 -2.37 7.60
C VAL A 292 -26.04 -2.08 7.10
N ILE A 293 -26.14 -1.75 5.82
CA ILE A 293 -27.39 -1.50 5.10
C ILE A 293 -27.45 -2.40 3.88
N TRP A 294 -28.60 -2.97 3.56
CA TRP A 294 -28.78 -3.79 2.38
C TRP A 294 -29.76 -3.17 1.39
N VAL A 295 -29.26 -2.77 0.22
CA VAL A 295 -30.03 -2.37 -0.96
C VAL A 295 -30.20 -3.61 -1.85
N LYS A 296 -31.45 -4.07 -1.98
CA LYS A 296 -31.76 -5.33 -2.68
C LYS A 296 -31.82 -5.18 -4.20
N ASN A 297 -32.04 -3.99 -4.71
CA ASN A 297 -32.10 -3.68 -6.13
C ASN A 297 -31.12 -2.57 -6.49
N GLY A 298 -29.89 -2.91 -6.74
CA GLY A 298 -28.86 -1.98 -7.20
C GLY A 298 -28.95 -1.61 -8.67
N ASN A 299 -29.71 -2.36 -9.45
CA ASN A 299 -29.80 -2.13 -10.90
C ASN A 299 -30.70 -0.95 -11.29
N THR A 300 -31.82 -0.78 -10.58
CA THR A 300 -32.86 0.24 -10.86
C THR A 300 -33.45 0.89 -9.61
N GLY A 301 -33.06 0.46 -8.42
CA GLY A 301 -33.52 0.98 -7.13
C GLY A 301 -32.78 2.26 -6.71
N TYR A 302 -32.79 3.29 -7.56
CA TYR A 302 -32.03 4.53 -7.35
C TYR A 302 -32.38 5.20 -6.01
N ASP A 303 -33.66 5.25 -5.65
CA ASP A 303 -34.11 5.84 -4.38
C ASP A 303 -33.68 5.04 -3.16
N GLU A 304 -33.57 3.70 -3.30
CA GLU A 304 -33.02 2.85 -2.24
C GLU A 304 -31.55 3.15 -1.99
N ILE A 305 -30.75 3.36 -3.05
CA ILE A 305 -29.34 3.73 -2.96
C ILE A 305 -29.20 5.12 -2.30
N ARG A 306 -30.00 6.11 -2.74
CA ARG A 306 -30.03 7.46 -2.15
C ARG A 306 -30.36 7.41 -0.66
N ALA A 307 -31.41 6.66 -0.29
CA ALA A 307 -31.84 6.50 1.10
C ALA A 307 -30.75 5.84 1.95
N ALA A 308 -30.08 4.80 1.44
CA ALA A 308 -28.99 4.11 2.13
C ALA A 308 -27.79 5.03 2.37
N ILE A 309 -27.37 5.84 1.37
CA ILE A 309 -26.28 6.81 1.55
C ILE A 309 -26.67 7.90 2.57
N LYS A 310 -27.91 8.37 2.52
CA LYS A 310 -28.42 9.35 3.48
C LYS A 310 -28.41 8.79 4.92
N GLU A 311 -28.82 7.53 5.11
CA GLU A 311 -28.76 6.83 6.38
C GLU A 311 -27.30 6.67 6.83
N ALA A 312 -26.39 6.22 5.95
CA ALA A 312 -24.97 6.09 6.23
C ALA A 312 -24.34 7.41 6.69
N LYS A 313 -24.67 8.53 6.07
CA LYS A 313 -24.19 9.87 6.47
C LYS A 313 -24.74 10.33 7.83
N ALA A 314 -25.82 9.77 8.32
CA ALA A 314 -26.35 10.06 9.66
C ALA A 314 -25.58 9.30 10.77
N VAL A 315 -24.91 8.20 10.44
CA VAL A 315 -24.09 7.42 11.38
C VAL A 315 -22.70 8.04 11.49
N LYS A 316 -22.37 8.60 12.66
CA LYS A 316 -21.13 9.39 12.86
C LYS A 316 -20.01 8.64 13.56
N ASP A 317 -20.33 7.55 14.23
CA ASP A 317 -19.43 6.86 15.15
C ASP A 317 -19.00 5.47 14.69
N LYS A 318 -19.40 5.07 13.48
CA LYS A 318 -19.07 3.79 12.82
C LYS A 318 -18.94 3.99 11.33
N PRO A 319 -18.01 3.29 10.67
CA PRO A 319 -18.04 3.19 9.20
C PRO A 319 -19.29 2.44 8.75
N THR A 320 -19.74 2.69 7.52
CA THR A 320 -20.94 2.04 6.96
C THR A 320 -20.60 1.21 5.74
N LEU A 321 -21.08 -0.04 5.72
CA LEU A 321 -21.14 -0.88 4.53
C LEU A 321 -22.57 -0.85 3.96
N ILE A 322 -22.71 -0.40 2.74
CA ILE A 322 -23.95 -0.52 1.96
C ILE A 322 -23.76 -1.69 1.01
N LYS A 323 -24.33 -2.84 1.34
CA LYS A 323 -24.41 -4.00 0.45
C LYS A 323 -25.45 -3.72 -0.63
N VAL A 324 -25.01 -3.71 -1.88
CA VAL A 324 -25.87 -3.39 -3.02
C VAL A 324 -25.90 -4.60 -3.96
N THR A 325 -27.02 -5.32 -3.96
CA THR A 325 -27.17 -6.48 -4.85
C THR A 325 -27.38 -5.99 -6.29
N THR A 326 -26.46 -6.36 -7.18
CA THR A 326 -26.46 -5.95 -8.59
C THR A 326 -26.42 -7.15 -9.51
N THR A 327 -26.47 -6.87 -10.80
CA THR A 327 -26.23 -7.85 -11.87
C THR A 327 -24.99 -7.41 -12.64
N ILE A 328 -23.92 -8.18 -12.56
CA ILE A 328 -22.74 -7.91 -13.39
C ILE A 328 -23.12 -7.95 -14.88
N GLY A 329 -22.66 -6.98 -15.66
CA GLY A 329 -23.02 -6.91 -17.08
C GLY A 329 -24.49 -6.56 -17.33
N TYR A 330 -25.12 -5.80 -16.41
CA TYR A 330 -26.53 -5.40 -16.54
C TYR A 330 -26.83 -4.79 -17.89
N GLY A 331 -27.88 -5.29 -18.53
CA GLY A 331 -28.31 -4.86 -19.86
C GLY A 331 -27.84 -5.77 -21.00
N SER A 332 -26.82 -6.61 -20.80
CA SER A 332 -26.40 -7.60 -21.78
C SER A 332 -27.39 -8.79 -21.77
N PRO A 333 -28.10 -9.08 -22.86
CA PRO A 333 -29.16 -10.09 -22.84
C PRO A 333 -28.63 -11.52 -22.77
N ASN A 334 -27.40 -11.80 -23.23
CA ASN A 334 -26.87 -13.15 -23.31
C ASN A 334 -25.67 -13.40 -22.36
N LYS A 335 -25.05 -12.35 -21.82
CA LYS A 335 -23.83 -12.47 -21.00
C LYS A 335 -23.97 -11.97 -19.56
N ALA A 336 -25.02 -11.17 -19.25
CA ALA A 336 -25.25 -10.71 -17.88
C ALA A 336 -25.28 -11.88 -16.88
N ASN A 337 -24.85 -11.59 -15.65
CA ASN A 337 -24.77 -12.56 -14.55
C ASN A 337 -23.92 -13.79 -14.89
N SER A 338 -22.82 -13.59 -15.61
CA SER A 338 -21.87 -14.66 -15.94
C SER A 338 -20.41 -14.18 -15.93
N TYR A 339 -19.48 -15.10 -15.74
CA TYR A 339 -18.05 -14.83 -15.81
C TYR A 339 -17.60 -14.23 -17.15
N SER A 340 -18.34 -14.51 -18.24
CA SER A 340 -17.99 -14.09 -19.60
C SER A 340 -18.05 -12.56 -19.81
N VAL A 341 -18.70 -11.84 -18.89
CA VAL A 341 -18.76 -10.37 -18.91
C VAL A 341 -17.80 -9.74 -17.90
N HIS A 342 -17.15 -10.56 -17.06
CA HIS A 342 -16.29 -10.07 -15.99
C HIS A 342 -15.03 -9.38 -16.56
N GLY A 343 -14.20 -10.10 -17.31
CA GLY A 343 -12.85 -9.67 -17.71
C GLY A 343 -12.57 -9.67 -19.21
N SER A 344 -13.59 -9.62 -20.05
CA SER A 344 -13.44 -9.65 -21.51
C SER A 344 -14.43 -8.70 -22.18
N ALA A 345 -14.05 -8.18 -23.35
CA ALA A 345 -14.95 -7.40 -24.21
C ALA A 345 -16.22 -8.21 -24.54
N LEU A 346 -17.35 -7.52 -24.67
CA LEU A 346 -18.63 -8.16 -24.98
C LEU A 346 -18.64 -8.82 -26.36
N GLY A 347 -17.92 -8.21 -27.31
CA GLY A 347 -17.95 -8.53 -28.72
C GLY A 347 -19.12 -7.81 -29.43
N ALA A 348 -18.88 -7.40 -30.69
CA ALA A 348 -19.77 -6.51 -31.43
C ALA A 348 -21.25 -6.94 -31.43
N LYS A 349 -21.54 -8.23 -31.60
CA LYS A 349 -22.91 -8.75 -31.57
C LYS A 349 -23.62 -8.54 -30.24
N GLU A 350 -22.88 -8.74 -29.14
CA GLU A 350 -23.46 -8.55 -27.80
C GLU A 350 -23.59 -7.07 -27.45
N VAL A 351 -22.66 -6.23 -27.93
CA VAL A 351 -22.79 -4.77 -27.81
C VAL A 351 -24.05 -4.27 -28.51
N ASP A 352 -24.31 -4.70 -29.76
CA ASP A 352 -25.51 -4.36 -30.50
C ASP A 352 -26.79 -4.83 -29.78
N ALA A 353 -26.77 -6.08 -29.28
CA ALA A 353 -27.90 -6.62 -28.52
C ALA A 353 -28.13 -5.85 -27.20
N THR A 354 -27.05 -5.41 -26.54
CA THR A 354 -27.13 -4.59 -25.31
C THR A 354 -27.68 -3.20 -25.60
N ARG A 355 -27.27 -2.57 -26.73
CA ARG A 355 -27.83 -1.29 -27.18
C ARG A 355 -29.32 -1.41 -27.42
N GLN A 356 -29.77 -2.44 -28.12
CA GLN A 356 -31.18 -2.71 -28.37
C GLN A 356 -31.96 -2.94 -27.06
N ASN A 357 -31.42 -3.77 -26.16
CA ASN A 357 -32.09 -4.12 -24.92
C ASN A 357 -32.26 -2.91 -23.98
N LEU A 358 -31.27 -2.00 -23.94
CA LEU A 358 -31.31 -0.77 -23.12
C LEU A 358 -31.90 0.44 -23.88
N GLY A 359 -32.40 0.26 -25.13
CA GLY A 359 -32.95 1.34 -25.92
C GLY A 359 -31.96 2.47 -26.22
N TRP A 360 -30.68 2.13 -26.46
CA TRP A 360 -29.59 3.09 -26.68
C TRP A 360 -29.29 3.30 -28.16
N PRO A 361 -29.80 4.39 -28.77
CA PRO A 361 -29.72 4.58 -30.22
C PRO A 361 -28.45 5.30 -30.71
N TYR A 362 -27.52 5.62 -29.79
CA TYR A 362 -26.39 6.49 -30.09
C TYR A 362 -25.17 5.71 -30.56
N GLU A 363 -24.34 6.37 -31.36
CA GLU A 363 -23.02 5.85 -31.79
C GLU A 363 -22.05 5.66 -30.60
N PRO A 364 -20.99 4.87 -30.77
CA PRO A 364 -19.95 4.70 -29.73
C PRO A 364 -19.38 6.03 -29.25
N PHE A 365 -19.12 6.12 -27.94
CA PHE A 365 -18.61 7.29 -27.22
C PHE A 365 -19.52 8.52 -27.22
N HIS A 366 -20.76 8.41 -27.71
CA HIS A 366 -21.69 9.53 -27.72
C HIS A 366 -22.24 9.83 -26.32
N VAL A 367 -22.10 11.09 -25.89
CA VAL A 367 -22.80 11.64 -24.71
C VAL A 367 -23.97 12.49 -25.16
N PRO A 368 -25.25 12.13 -24.85
CA PRO A 368 -26.41 12.92 -25.25
C PRO A 368 -26.36 14.36 -24.71
N GLU A 369 -26.83 15.32 -25.48
CA GLU A 369 -26.71 16.76 -25.15
C GLU A 369 -27.44 17.15 -23.85
N ASP A 370 -28.56 16.52 -23.53
CA ASP A 370 -29.24 16.72 -22.26
C ASP A 370 -28.44 16.18 -21.06
N VAL A 371 -27.78 15.05 -21.21
CA VAL A 371 -26.87 14.49 -20.22
C VAL A 371 -25.64 15.39 -20.06
N LYS A 372 -25.02 15.81 -21.15
CA LYS A 372 -23.87 16.73 -21.14
C LYS A 372 -24.21 18.05 -20.45
N LYS A 373 -25.37 18.64 -20.78
CA LYS A 373 -25.85 19.84 -20.11
C LYS A 373 -26.10 19.62 -18.60
N HIS A 374 -26.68 18.50 -18.25
CA HIS A 374 -26.93 18.14 -16.82
C HIS A 374 -25.63 18.06 -16.04
N TRP A 375 -24.65 17.31 -16.52
CA TRP A 375 -23.37 17.11 -15.84
C TRP A 375 -22.47 18.36 -15.85
N SER A 376 -22.62 19.26 -16.83
CA SER A 376 -21.79 20.48 -16.92
C SER A 376 -21.93 21.41 -15.72
N ARG A 377 -23.02 21.26 -14.91
CA ARG A 377 -23.22 22.04 -13.69
C ARG A 377 -22.14 21.79 -12.62
N HIS A 378 -21.52 20.60 -12.61
CA HIS A 378 -20.49 20.28 -11.63
C HIS A 378 -19.25 21.17 -11.73
N ILE A 379 -19.00 21.82 -12.86
CA ILE A 379 -17.89 22.75 -13.02
C ILE A 379 -18.12 24.03 -12.21
N PRO A 380 -19.20 24.81 -12.42
CA PRO A 380 -19.47 25.99 -11.59
C PRO A 380 -19.80 25.64 -10.13
N ASP A 381 -20.53 24.54 -9.88
CA ASP A 381 -20.88 24.13 -8.53
C ASP A 381 -19.65 23.76 -7.72
N GLY A 382 -18.72 23.01 -8.30
CA GLY A 382 -17.46 22.63 -7.66
C GLY A 382 -16.56 23.86 -7.38
N ALA A 383 -16.52 24.80 -8.31
CA ALA A 383 -15.81 26.07 -8.10
C ALA A 383 -16.42 26.90 -6.94
N SER A 384 -17.77 26.89 -6.83
CA SER A 384 -18.48 27.54 -5.71
C SER A 384 -18.17 26.88 -4.37
N LEU A 385 -18.24 25.55 -4.30
CA LEU A 385 -17.92 24.78 -3.08
C LEU A 385 -16.50 25.05 -2.60
N GLU A 386 -15.53 25.09 -3.49
CA GLU A 386 -14.14 25.42 -3.13
C GLU A 386 -14.00 26.88 -2.69
N ALA A 387 -14.67 27.83 -3.38
CA ALA A 387 -14.64 29.25 -3.00
C ALA A 387 -15.26 29.50 -1.63
N GLU A 388 -16.37 28.82 -1.30
CA GLU A 388 -17.01 28.86 0.01
C GLU A 388 -16.08 28.32 1.10
N TRP A 389 -15.41 27.19 0.83
CA TRP A 389 -14.44 26.63 1.75
C TRP A 389 -13.24 27.58 1.94
N ASN A 390 -12.72 28.19 0.88
CA ASN A 390 -11.62 29.14 0.95
C ASN A 390 -11.98 30.37 1.79
N ALA A 391 -13.22 30.89 1.64
CA ALA A 391 -13.72 31.99 2.46
C ALA A 391 -13.79 31.61 3.94
N LYS A 392 -14.37 30.43 4.24
CA LYS A 392 -14.43 29.88 5.60
C LYS A 392 -13.05 29.66 6.20
N PHE A 393 -12.09 29.19 5.40
CA PHE A 393 -10.71 29.02 5.84
C PHE A 393 -10.01 30.36 6.13
N ALA A 394 -10.29 31.39 5.35
CA ALA A 394 -9.76 32.74 5.61
C ALA A 394 -10.28 33.32 6.93
N GLU A 395 -11.57 33.10 7.27
CA GLU A 395 -12.13 33.46 8.57
C GLU A 395 -11.49 32.67 9.71
N TYR A 396 -11.28 31.37 9.51
CA TYR A 396 -10.56 30.50 10.43
C TYR A 396 -9.15 31.00 10.70
N GLU A 397 -8.40 31.36 9.65
CA GLU A 397 -7.03 31.89 9.74
C GLU A 397 -6.95 33.20 10.56
N ASN A 398 -7.96 34.05 10.47
CA ASN A 398 -8.03 35.26 11.28
C ASN A 398 -8.19 34.99 12.77
N LYS A 399 -8.90 33.90 13.12
CA LYS A 399 -9.19 33.50 14.51
C LYS A 399 -8.15 32.57 15.11
N TYR A 400 -7.66 31.61 14.34
CA TYR A 400 -6.82 30.47 14.75
C TYR A 400 -5.53 30.43 13.92
N ARG A 401 -4.71 31.44 14.07
CA ARG A 401 -3.53 31.68 13.22
C ARG A 401 -2.52 30.55 13.20
N GLU A 402 -2.21 29.99 14.37
CA GLU A 402 -1.19 28.96 14.52
C GLU A 402 -1.68 27.65 13.91
N GLU A 403 -2.91 27.23 14.24
CA GLU A 403 -3.52 26.03 13.69
C GLU A 403 -3.73 26.14 12.17
N ALA A 404 -4.11 27.31 11.67
CA ALA A 404 -4.27 27.54 10.23
C ALA A 404 -2.93 27.43 9.50
N ALA A 405 -1.86 28.00 10.06
CA ALA A 405 -0.51 27.91 9.50
C ALA A 405 -0.03 26.45 9.46
N GLU A 406 -0.24 25.70 10.55
CA GLU A 406 0.10 24.28 10.62
C GLU A 406 -0.70 23.45 9.61
N LEU A 407 -2.02 23.63 9.52
CA LEU A 407 -2.84 22.93 8.54
C LEU A 407 -2.44 23.26 7.11
N LYS A 408 -2.14 24.52 6.79
CA LYS A 408 -1.62 24.92 5.48
C LYS A 408 -0.32 24.19 5.13
N SER A 409 0.61 24.08 6.08
CA SER A 409 1.88 23.36 5.88
C SER A 409 1.62 21.88 5.61
N ILE A 410 0.69 21.26 6.33
CA ILE A 410 0.29 19.85 6.11
C ILE A 410 -0.34 19.69 4.71
N ILE A 411 -1.24 20.58 4.31
CA ILE A 411 -1.90 20.53 2.99
C ILE A 411 -0.86 20.64 1.86
N LYS A 412 0.08 21.58 2.00
CA LYS A 412 1.10 21.85 0.97
C LYS A 412 2.30 20.91 1.02
N GLY A 413 2.46 20.12 2.08
CA GLY A 413 3.65 19.30 2.29
C GLY A 413 4.90 20.10 2.67
N GLU A 414 4.73 21.32 3.18
CA GLU A 414 5.83 22.17 3.61
C GLU A 414 6.39 21.68 4.96
N LEU A 415 7.71 21.53 5.03
CA LEU A 415 8.38 21.14 6.26
C LEU A 415 8.79 22.41 7.05
N PRO A 416 8.70 22.40 8.39
CA PRO A 416 9.15 23.51 9.23
C PRO A 416 10.63 23.82 8.99
N ALA A 417 10.99 25.10 8.90
CA ALA A 417 12.37 25.50 8.65
C ALA A 417 13.32 24.98 9.72
N GLY A 418 14.40 24.34 9.32
CA GLY A 418 15.43 23.79 10.21
C GLY A 418 15.00 22.55 11.00
N TRP A 419 13.96 21.85 10.57
CA TRP A 419 13.48 20.61 11.20
C TRP A 419 14.59 19.55 11.31
N GLU A 420 15.51 19.52 10.34
CA GLU A 420 16.64 18.58 10.30
C GLU A 420 17.60 18.75 11.50
N LYS A 421 17.64 19.93 12.14
CA LYS A 421 18.45 20.19 13.34
C LYS A 421 17.95 19.42 14.57
N ALA A 422 16.74 18.90 14.54
CA ALA A 422 16.22 18.04 15.60
C ALA A 422 16.82 16.65 15.56
N LEU A 423 17.37 16.21 14.43
CA LEU A 423 18.00 14.90 14.31
C LEU A 423 19.22 14.77 15.24
N PRO A 424 19.33 13.69 16.00
CA PRO A 424 20.49 13.46 16.87
C PRO A 424 21.76 13.22 16.04
N THR A 425 22.89 13.62 16.60
CA THR A 425 24.22 13.36 16.05
C THR A 425 25.07 12.59 17.06
N TYR A 426 25.99 11.79 16.58
CA TYR A 426 26.80 10.89 17.39
C TYR A 426 28.27 11.02 17.04
N THR A 427 29.14 10.76 18.02
CA THR A 427 30.58 10.69 17.82
C THR A 427 31.07 9.27 18.13
N PRO A 428 32.28 8.87 17.72
CA PRO A 428 32.80 7.54 18.01
C PRO A 428 32.89 7.21 19.51
N GLU A 429 32.90 8.23 20.40
CA GLU A 429 32.88 8.10 21.86
C GLU A 429 31.46 7.90 22.41
N SER A 430 30.44 8.13 21.59
CA SER A 430 29.05 7.87 21.99
C SER A 430 28.85 6.37 22.25
N ALA A 431 27.98 6.05 23.20
CA ALA A 431 27.74 4.66 23.58
C ALA A 431 27.22 3.83 22.41
N ALA A 432 27.71 2.59 22.32
CA ALA A 432 27.17 1.61 21.37
C ALA A 432 25.68 1.32 21.63
N ASP A 433 24.84 1.38 20.62
CA ASP A 433 23.43 1.08 20.74
C ASP A 433 22.87 0.43 19.46
N ALA A 434 21.74 -0.26 19.58
CA ALA A 434 21.05 -0.86 18.42
C ALA A 434 20.44 0.23 17.53
N THR A 435 20.54 0.07 16.20
CA THR A 435 19.97 1.09 15.29
C THR A 435 18.46 1.24 15.45
N ARG A 436 17.71 0.22 15.91
CA ARG A 436 16.31 0.38 16.30
C ARG A 436 16.10 1.35 17.46
N ASN A 437 17.02 1.38 18.47
CA ASN A 437 16.96 2.32 19.59
C ASN A 437 17.33 3.73 19.14
N LEU A 438 18.34 3.86 18.27
CA LEU A 438 18.73 5.12 17.65
C LEU A 438 17.59 5.67 16.75
N SER A 439 16.89 4.78 16.07
CA SER A 439 15.66 5.10 15.34
C SER A 439 14.57 5.68 16.24
N GLN A 440 14.35 5.14 17.44
CA GLN A 440 13.40 5.71 18.40
C GLN A 440 13.78 7.14 18.80
N GLN A 441 15.09 7.39 18.97
CA GLN A 441 15.56 8.74 19.27
C GLN A 441 15.25 9.71 18.11
N CYS A 442 15.48 9.30 16.86
CA CYS A 442 15.12 10.06 15.67
C CYS A 442 13.61 10.32 15.59
N LEU A 443 12.76 9.28 15.71
CA LEU A 443 11.29 9.41 15.66
C LEU A 443 10.79 10.39 16.72
N ASN A 444 11.25 10.27 17.98
CA ASN A 444 10.81 11.15 19.04
C ASN A 444 11.34 12.59 18.91
N ALA A 445 12.50 12.77 18.32
CA ALA A 445 13.04 14.09 18.01
C ALA A 445 12.25 14.75 16.87
N LEU A 446 11.99 14.03 15.79
CA LEU A 446 11.22 14.48 14.65
C LEU A 446 9.75 14.76 15.00
N ALA A 447 9.13 13.95 15.85
CA ALA A 447 7.74 14.15 16.28
C ALA A 447 7.50 15.48 16.99
N LYS A 448 8.53 16.06 17.60
CA LYS A 448 8.45 17.39 18.24
C LYS A 448 8.33 18.53 17.23
N VAL A 449 8.89 18.37 16.04
CA VAL A 449 9.03 19.42 15.03
C VAL A 449 8.26 19.17 13.76
N LEU A 450 7.83 17.93 13.52
CA LEU A 450 7.04 17.53 12.34
C LEU A 450 5.59 17.23 12.77
N PRO A 451 4.66 18.16 12.60
CA PRO A 451 3.29 18.00 13.07
C PRO A 451 2.51 16.91 12.34
N GLY A 452 2.92 16.57 11.12
CA GLY A 452 2.30 15.51 10.31
C GLY A 452 2.87 14.11 10.54
N LEU A 453 3.87 13.91 11.41
CA LEU A 453 4.45 12.60 11.68
C LEU A 453 3.54 11.79 12.62
N LEU A 454 3.03 10.65 12.15
CA LEU A 454 2.20 9.72 12.92
C LEU A 454 2.42 8.28 12.45
N GLY A 455 2.12 7.30 13.29
CA GLY A 455 2.27 5.90 12.90
C GLY A 455 2.43 4.96 14.08
N GLY A 456 2.92 3.75 13.82
CA GLY A 456 3.08 2.74 14.87
C GLY A 456 3.54 1.40 14.35
N SER A 457 3.24 0.33 15.09
CA SER A 457 3.69 -1.03 14.79
C SER A 457 2.55 -2.02 14.73
N ALA A 458 2.80 -3.14 14.03
CA ALA A 458 1.94 -4.32 14.05
C ALA A 458 2.18 -5.12 15.36
N ASP A 459 1.66 -4.59 16.48
CA ASP A 459 1.76 -5.17 17.84
C ASP A 459 3.20 -5.33 18.38
N LEU A 460 4.17 -4.64 17.81
CA LEU A 460 5.59 -4.77 18.15
C LEU A 460 6.23 -3.44 18.60
N ALA A 461 5.43 -2.45 19.06
CA ALA A 461 5.95 -1.11 19.37
C ALA A 461 7.10 -1.10 20.39
N SER A 462 7.06 -1.98 21.38
CA SER A 462 8.14 -2.13 22.37
C SER A 462 9.41 -2.78 21.80
N SER A 463 9.28 -3.73 20.87
CA SER A 463 10.40 -4.41 20.23
C SER A 463 10.98 -3.61 19.07
N ASN A 464 10.14 -2.95 18.28
CA ASN A 464 10.56 -2.08 17.17
C ASN A 464 11.04 -0.71 17.65
N MET A 465 10.79 -0.37 18.93
CA MET A 465 11.17 0.93 19.53
C MET A 465 10.52 2.11 18.78
N THR A 466 9.21 2.05 18.52
CA THR A 466 8.51 3.00 17.64
C THR A 466 7.49 3.91 18.33
N LEU A 467 7.37 3.80 19.64
CA LEU A 467 6.45 4.63 20.41
C LEU A 467 6.90 6.09 20.41
N LEU A 468 6.01 6.99 20.02
CA LEU A 468 6.14 8.44 20.20
C LEU A 468 5.76 8.76 21.65
N LYS A 469 6.76 8.93 22.52
CA LYS A 469 6.59 9.00 23.99
C LYS A 469 5.80 10.21 24.47
N MET A 470 5.68 11.25 23.65
CA MET A 470 5.00 12.51 23.96
C MET A 470 3.52 12.50 23.59
N PHE A 471 3.08 11.50 22.83
CA PHE A 471 1.73 11.43 22.26
C PHE A 471 1.02 10.18 22.74
N GLY A 472 -0.28 10.28 22.89
CA GLY A 472 -1.16 9.17 23.18
C GLY A 472 -1.46 8.29 21.96
N ASP A 473 -2.33 7.32 22.15
CA ASP A 473 -2.78 6.41 21.11
C ASP A 473 -3.97 7.02 20.35
N PHE A 474 -3.90 7.01 19.01
CA PHE A 474 -5.04 7.30 18.15
C PHE A 474 -6.13 6.27 18.41
N GLN A 475 -7.26 6.73 18.92
CA GLN A 475 -8.44 5.92 19.23
C GLN A 475 -9.71 6.64 18.82
N LYS A 476 -10.85 5.95 18.90
CA LYS A 476 -12.18 6.53 18.61
C LYS A 476 -12.41 7.85 19.34
N ASN A 477 -11.97 7.95 20.59
CA ASN A 477 -12.19 9.11 21.49
C ASN A 477 -10.97 10.03 21.63
N THR A 478 -9.84 9.69 21.05
CA THR A 478 -8.59 10.45 21.02
C THR A 478 -7.97 10.46 19.62
N PRO A 479 -8.74 10.88 18.60
CA PRO A 479 -8.27 10.81 17.20
C PRO A 479 -7.21 11.88 16.87
N GLU A 480 -6.98 12.85 17.74
CA GLU A 480 -5.91 13.84 17.64
C GLU A 480 -4.52 13.25 17.92
N GLU A 481 -4.45 12.09 18.57
CA GLU A 481 -3.20 11.45 18.97
C GLU A 481 -2.46 10.78 17.79
N ARG A 482 -1.17 10.48 17.97
CA ARG A 482 -0.27 10.13 16.86
C ARG A 482 0.26 8.69 16.87
N ASN A 483 0.15 7.94 17.99
CA ASN A 483 0.50 6.54 18.00
C ASN A 483 -0.66 5.71 17.44
N VAL A 484 -0.47 5.09 16.27
CA VAL A 484 -1.48 4.23 15.65
C VAL A 484 -1.17 2.78 15.99
N ARG A 485 -2.09 2.11 16.72
CA ARG A 485 -1.93 0.71 17.10
C ARG A 485 -2.61 -0.19 16.07
N PHE A 486 -1.82 -0.82 15.21
CA PHE A 486 -2.37 -1.64 14.13
C PHE A 486 -2.74 -3.07 14.57
N GLY A 487 -2.19 -3.57 15.70
CA GLY A 487 -2.28 -4.98 16.05
C GLY A 487 -1.50 -5.83 15.06
N VAL A 488 -1.62 -7.16 15.13
CA VAL A 488 -0.94 -8.08 14.22
C VAL A 488 -1.65 -8.07 12.86
N ARG A 489 -1.38 -7.03 12.07
CA ARG A 489 -2.01 -6.74 10.78
C ARG A 489 -1.04 -6.01 9.84
N GLU A 490 0.05 -6.65 9.48
CA GLU A 490 1.13 -6.03 8.70
C GLU A 490 0.63 -5.52 7.35
N HIS A 491 -0.17 -6.32 6.64
CA HIS A 491 -0.66 -5.98 5.31
C HIS A 491 -1.61 -4.78 5.34
N GLY A 492 -2.60 -4.81 6.23
CA GLY A 492 -3.53 -3.70 6.46
C GLY A 492 -2.80 -2.44 6.93
N MET A 493 -1.82 -2.58 7.83
CA MET A 493 -0.98 -1.49 8.32
C MET A 493 -0.30 -0.74 7.17
N GLY A 494 0.38 -1.47 6.28
CA GLY A 494 1.08 -0.87 5.14
C GLY A 494 0.12 -0.12 4.21
N ALA A 495 -1.03 -0.71 3.88
CA ALA A 495 -2.00 -0.09 2.99
C ALA A 495 -2.75 1.10 3.64
N ILE A 496 -3.03 1.05 4.94
CA ILE A 496 -3.58 2.20 5.68
C ILE A 496 -2.59 3.37 5.64
N CYS A 497 -1.30 3.10 5.84
CA CYS A 497 -0.25 4.12 5.73
C CYS A 497 -0.15 4.71 4.31
N ASN A 498 -0.37 3.91 3.26
CA ASN A 498 -0.47 4.43 1.88
C ASN A 498 -1.61 5.46 1.77
N GLY A 499 -2.79 5.13 2.30
CA GLY A 499 -3.92 6.06 2.31
C GLY A 499 -3.63 7.35 3.08
N ILE A 500 -2.97 7.27 4.23
CA ILE A 500 -2.56 8.45 5.01
C ILE A 500 -1.59 9.33 4.21
N ALA A 501 -0.57 8.72 3.56
CA ALA A 501 0.42 9.45 2.76
C ALA A 501 -0.20 10.13 1.55
N LEU A 502 -1.20 9.51 0.91
CA LEU A 502 -1.89 10.02 -0.27
C LEU A 502 -2.98 11.06 0.07
N HIS A 503 -3.44 11.12 1.33
CA HIS A 503 -4.44 12.10 1.76
C HIS A 503 -3.92 13.53 1.68
N SER A 504 -2.75 13.78 2.24
CA SER A 504 -2.11 15.10 2.26
C SER A 504 -0.59 14.94 2.31
N THR A 505 0.12 15.66 1.48
CA THR A 505 1.57 15.54 1.30
C THR A 505 2.37 15.79 2.59
N GLY A 506 1.84 16.57 3.52
CA GLY A 506 2.49 16.87 4.80
C GLY A 506 2.19 15.88 5.91
N LEU A 507 1.30 14.89 5.70
CA LEU A 507 1.19 13.74 6.59
C LEU A 507 2.34 12.78 6.29
N ILE A 508 3.07 12.39 7.33
CA ILE A 508 4.28 11.57 7.25
C ILE A 508 4.03 10.28 8.03
N PRO A 509 3.35 9.30 7.43
CA PRO A 509 3.11 8.04 8.11
C PRO A 509 4.37 7.21 8.21
N TYR A 510 4.56 6.57 9.38
CA TYR A 510 5.51 5.48 9.54
C TYR A 510 4.80 4.23 10.05
N CYS A 511 5.31 3.06 9.67
CA CYS A 511 4.82 1.80 10.19
C CYS A 511 5.96 0.80 10.38
N ALA A 512 5.79 -0.13 11.31
CA ALA A 512 6.88 -0.98 11.75
C ALA A 512 6.44 -2.41 12.06
N THR A 513 7.33 -3.33 11.70
CA THR A 513 7.30 -4.73 12.09
C THR A 513 8.74 -5.28 12.08
N PHE A 514 8.94 -6.58 12.31
CA PHE A 514 10.22 -7.22 12.04
C PHE A 514 10.45 -7.34 10.54
N PHE A 515 11.69 -7.21 10.11
CA PHE A 515 12.00 -7.12 8.68
C PHE A 515 11.56 -8.37 7.91
N VAL A 516 11.67 -9.56 8.49
CA VAL A 516 11.17 -10.80 7.90
C VAL A 516 9.65 -10.77 7.64
N PHE A 517 8.87 -10.07 8.48
CA PHE A 517 7.42 -9.99 8.34
C PHE A 517 6.95 -8.98 7.28
N THR A 518 7.89 -8.34 6.57
CA THR A 518 7.56 -7.65 5.33
C THR A 518 6.99 -8.59 4.28
N ASP A 519 7.20 -9.90 4.39
CA ASP A 519 6.58 -10.91 3.54
C ASP A 519 5.04 -10.86 3.61
N TYR A 520 4.47 -10.58 4.79
CA TYR A 520 3.01 -10.40 4.94
C TYR A 520 2.49 -9.13 4.25
N MET A 521 3.28 -8.09 4.13
CA MET A 521 2.85 -6.77 3.62
C MET A 521 3.48 -6.39 2.28
N ARG A 522 4.15 -7.31 1.62
CA ARG A 522 4.90 -7.07 0.38
C ARG A 522 4.09 -6.35 -0.69
N ALA A 523 2.83 -6.76 -0.89
CA ALA A 523 1.95 -6.15 -1.87
C ALA A 523 1.64 -4.69 -1.54
N ALA A 524 1.36 -4.35 -0.28
CA ALA A 524 1.12 -2.97 0.16
C ALA A 524 2.35 -2.09 -0.06
N MET A 525 3.57 -2.59 0.24
CA MET A 525 4.82 -1.86 0.02
C MET A 525 5.09 -1.63 -1.48
N ARG A 526 4.76 -2.60 -2.34
CA ARG A 526 4.85 -2.45 -3.79
C ARG A 526 3.86 -1.39 -4.30
N ILE A 527 2.62 -1.38 -3.79
CA ILE A 527 1.63 -0.36 -4.13
C ILE A 527 2.06 1.02 -3.60
N SER A 528 2.71 1.09 -2.43
CA SER A 528 3.32 2.33 -1.94
C SER A 528 4.30 2.93 -2.95
N ALA A 529 5.21 2.10 -3.47
CA ALA A 529 6.19 2.51 -4.46
C ALA A 529 5.53 2.91 -5.80
N LEU A 530 4.55 2.15 -6.28
CA LEU A 530 3.82 2.42 -7.51
C LEU A 530 2.97 3.69 -7.41
N SER A 531 2.33 3.93 -6.26
CA SER A 531 1.45 5.08 -6.02
C SER A 531 2.18 6.37 -5.66
N GLU A 532 3.50 6.35 -5.58
CA GLU A 532 4.32 7.46 -5.07
C GLU A 532 3.93 7.87 -3.63
N ALA A 533 3.57 6.92 -2.78
CA ALA A 533 3.20 7.14 -1.38
C ALA A 533 4.44 7.11 -0.47
N GLY A 534 4.80 8.25 0.09
CA GLY A 534 6.02 8.43 0.89
C GLY A 534 5.89 7.88 2.33
N VAL A 535 5.71 6.58 2.49
CA VAL A 535 5.63 5.87 3.79
C VAL A 535 7.03 5.55 4.30
N ILE A 536 7.26 5.70 5.60
CA ILE A 536 8.50 5.30 6.28
C ILE A 536 8.28 3.92 6.92
N TYR A 537 8.90 2.89 6.36
CA TYR A 537 8.85 1.52 6.84
C TYR A 537 10.01 1.26 7.79
N VAL A 538 9.73 1.19 9.10
CA VAL A 538 10.72 0.97 10.16
C VAL A 538 10.80 -0.53 10.45
N MET A 539 11.71 -1.22 9.74
CA MET A 539 11.81 -2.68 9.76
C MET A 539 12.99 -3.13 10.62
N THR A 540 12.70 -3.64 11.81
CA THR A 540 13.74 -4.04 12.77
C THR A 540 14.08 -5.53 12.69
N HIS A 541 15.12 -5.96 13.41
CA HIS A 541 15.61 -7.36 13.38
C HIS A 541 16.09 -7.72 11.97
N ASP A 542 17.03 -6.91 11.46
CA ASP A 542 17.44 -6.80 10.06
C ASP A 542 18.23 -8.00 9.52
N SER A 543 18.74 -8.89 10.39
CA SER A 543 19.68 -9.95 9.99
C SER A 543 19.74 -11.10 11.01
N ILE A 544 20.61 -12.06 10.74
CA ILE A 544 20.97 -13.12 11.71
C ILE A 544 21.47 -12.58 13.06
N GLY A 545 21.79 -11.30 13.12
CA GLY A 545 22.21 -10.60 14.35
C GLY A 545 21.13 -10.52 15.43
N LEU A 546 19.88 -10.85 15.11
CA LEU A 546 18.83 -11.00 16.10
C LEU A 546 19.00 -12.23 17.01
N GLY A 547 19.73 -13.28 16.55
CA GLY A 547 20.17 -14.39 17.37
C GLY A 547 19.20 -15.57 17.44
N GLU A 548 18.81 -15.92 18.65
CA GLU A 548 18.24 -17.20 19.04
C GLU A 548 16.86 -17.50 18.45
N ASP A 549 16.09 -16.49 18.03
CA ASP A 549 14.75 -16.65 17.40
C ASP A 549 14.82 -17.49 16.11
N GLY A 550 15.98 -17.51 15.46
CA GLY A 550 16.30 -18.44 14.40
C GLY A 550 15.69 -18.14 13.04
N PRO A 551 15.65 -19.14 12.13
CA PRO A 551 15.38 -18.95 10.71
C PRO A 551 14.01 -18.30 10.39
N THR A 552 13.00 -18.52 11.23
CA THR A 552 11.65 -17.94 11.02
C THR A 552 11.60 -16.43 11.22
N HIS A 553 12.64 -15.86 11.85
CA HIS A 553 12.74 -14.43 12.17
C HIS A 553 13.93 -13.75 11.50
N GLN A 554 14.86 -14.51 10.91
CA GLN A 554 16.11 -14.03 10.31
C GLN A 554 15.91 -13.78 8.81
N PRO A 555 15.82 -12.51 8.36
CA PRO A 555 15.76 -12.20 6.94
C PRO A 555 17.10 -12.50 6.25
N ILE A 556 17.04 -13.08 5.07
CA ILE A 556 18.21 -13.39 4.23
C ILE A 556 18.10 -12.68 2.88
N GLU A 557 17.03 -12.98 2.10
CA GLU A 557 16.80 -12.47 0.75
C GLU A 557 16.13 -11.09 0.73
N HIS A 558 15.62 -10.63 1.86
CA HIS A 558 14.77 -9.42 1.94
C HIS A 558 15.46 -8.17 1.43
N LEU A 559 16.73 -7.93 1.80
CA LEU A 559 17.50 -6.77 1.32
C LEU A 559 17.60 -6.76 -0.20
N ALA A 560 18.05 -7.86 -0.80
CA ALA A 560 18.19 -8.01 -2.26
C ALA A 560 16.84 -7.84 -2.96
N SER A 561 15.78 -8.42 -2.39
CA SER A 561 14.43 -8.38 -2.94
C SER A 561 13.81 -6.98 -2.91
N PHE A 562 14.11 -6.15 -1.90
CA PHE A 562 13.67 -4.75 -1.87
C PHE A 562 14.49 -3.87 -2.82
N ARG A 563 15.80 -4.09 -2.92
CA ARG A 563 16.66 -3.42 -3.92
C ARG A 563 16.23 -3.69 -5.37
N ALA A 564 15.53 -4.81 -5.62
CA ALA A 564 14.95 -5.12 -6.92
C ALA A 564 13.60 -4.43 -7.20
N MET A 565 12.97 -3.81 -6.19
CA MET A 565 11.67 -3.15 -6.34
C MET A 565 11.86 -1.71 -6.84
N PRO A 566 11.25 -1.33 -7.98
CA PRO A 566 11.33 0.04 -8.47
C PRO A 566 10.74 1.06 -7.49
N ASN A 567 11.28 2.27 -7.52
CA ASN A 567 10.78 3.45 -6.78
C ASN A 567 10.64 3.25 -5.26
N ILE A 568 11.53 2.45 -4.66
CA ILE A 568 11.64 2.31 -3.21
C ILE A 568 13.07 2.64 -2.77
N LEU A 569 13.24 3.20 -1.58
CA LEU A 569 14.56 3.44 -0.99
C LEU A 569 14.80 2.41 0.11
N MET A 570 15.84 1.61 -0.06
CA MET A 570 16.26 0.62 0.93
C MET A 570 17.48 1.13 1.69
N PHE A 571 17.33 1.36 3.00
CA PHE A 571 18.41 1.79 3.90
C PHE A 571 18.79 0.68 4.87
N ARG A 572 20.08 0.45 5.03
CA ARG A 572 20.64 -0.40 6.09
C ARG A 572 21.73 0.35 6.83
N PRO A 573 21.35 1.21 7.81
CA PRO A 573 22.29 2.05 8.53
C PRO A 573 23.17 1.26 9.52
N ALA A 574 24.44 1.65 9.61
CA ALA A 574 25.44 1.01 10.47
C ALA A 574 25.46 1.56 11.89
N ASP A 575 25.03 2.81 12.09
CA ASP A 575 25.09 3.50 13.38
C ASP A 575 24.06 4.64 13.50
N GLY A 576 24.25 5.50 14.50
CA GLY A 576 23.32 6.60 14.79
C GLY A 576 23.32 7.70 13.74
N ASN A 577 24.47 8.06 13.20
CA ASN A 577 24.55 9.10 12.15
C ASN A 577 23.89 8.62 10.85
N GLU A 578 24.13 7.38 10.47
CA GLU A 578 23.45 6.81 9.29
C GLU A 578 21.95 6.60 9.53
N THR A 579 21.53 6.22 10.75
CA THR A 579 20.10 6.14 11.09
C THR A 579 19.44 7.52 10.98
N ALA A 580 20.06 8.58 11.50
CA ALA A 580 19.55 9.93 11.38
C ALA A 580 19.53 10.41 9.92
N GLY A 581 20.56 10.07 9.14
CA GLY A 581 20.63 10.34 7.71
C GLY A 581 19.52 9.65 6.91
N ALA A 582 19.21 8.39 7.22
CA ALA A 582 18.10 7.67 6.60
C ALA A 582 16.75 8.35 6.88
N TYR A 583 16.50 8.80 8.11
CA TYR A 583 15.32 9.58 8.44
C TYR A 583 15.28 10.93 7.72
N LYS A 584 16.41 11.62 7.60
CA LYS A 584 16.49 12.89 6.84
C LYS A 584 16.05 12.69 5.40
N VAL A 585 16.58 11.66 4.74
CA VAL A 585 16.22 11.35 3.35
C VAL A 585 14.75 10.91 3.26
N ALA A 586 14.28 10.04 4.16
CA ALA A 586 12.91 9.55 4.16
C ALA A 586 11.86 10.66 4.32
N VAL A 587 12.10 11.64 5.21
CA VAL A 587 11.22 12.81 5.41
C VAL A 587 11.19 13.68 4.16
N LEU A 588 12.30 13.84 3.45
CA LEU A 588 12.38 14.63 2.20
C LEU A 588 11.74 13.93 1.00
N ASN A 589 11.74 12.59 0.96
CA ASN A 589 11.22 11.80 -0.16
C ASN A 589 9.74 11.46 0.03
N ARG A 590 8.83 12.42 -0.24
CA ARG A 590 7.39 12.24 -0.09
C ARG A 590 6.71 11.44 -1.20
N LYS A 591 7.45 11.16 -2.29
CA LYS A 591 6.97 10.39 -3.46
C LYS A 591 7.59 9.00 -3.59
N ARG A 592 8.43 8.62 -2.64
CA ARG A 592 9.08 7.29 -2.61
C ARG A 592 9.02 6.74 -1.20
N PRO A 593 8.53 5.52 -1.00
CA PRO A 593 8.61 4.89 0.31
C PRO A 593 10.07 4.59 0.67
N SER A 594 10.37 4.66 1.96
CA SER A 594 11.69 4.41 2.53
C SER A 594 11.64 3.25 3.50
N VAL A 595 12.43 2.21 3.28
CA VAL A 595 12.55 1.04 4.15
C VAL A 595 13.86 1.14 4.94
N LEU A 596 13.77 1.19 6.25
CA LEU A 596 14.90 1.23 7.17
C LEU A 596 15.07 -0.15 7.83
N ALA A 597 16.06 -0.93 7.41
CA ALA A 597 16.41 -2.20 8.03
C ALA A 597 17.35 -1.96 9.23
N LEU A 598 16.85 -2.22 10.43
CA LEU A 598 17.46 -1.79 11.69
C LEU A 598 17.86 -2.98 12.58
N SER A 599 19.04 -2.92 13.17
CA SER A 599 19.58 -3.98 14.02
C SER A 599 18.84 -4.11 15.36
N ARG A 600 18.78 -5.35 15.87
CA ARG A 600 18.43 -5.66 17.26
C ARG A 600 19.65 -5.55 18.19
N GLN A 601 20.80 -5.98 17.72
CA GLN A 601 22.05 -5.95 18.44
C GLN A 601 22.66 -4.54 18.49
N LYS A 602 23.44 -4.26 19.53
CA LYS A 602 24.15 -2.99 19.67
C LYS A 602 25.32 -2.92 18.68
N LEU A 603 25.49 -1.75 18.08
CA LEU A 603 26.57 -1.42 17.16
C LEU A 603 27.35 -0.22 17.69
N PRO A 604 28.67 -0.13 17.47
CA PRO A 604 29.46 1.05 17.83
C PRO A 604 29.11 2.22 16.90
N GLN A 605 29.42 3.43 17.33
CA GLN A 605 29.43 4.59 16.45
C GLN A 605 30.76 4.61 15.69
N LEU A 606 30.73 4.58 14.38
CA LEU A 606 31.93 4.46 13.57
C LEU A 606 32.50 5.81 13.18
N PRO A 607 33.83 5.99 13.18
CA PRO A 607 34.44 7.19 12.65
C PRO A 607 34.19 7.28 11.12
N GLY A 608 33.90 8.49 10.66
CA GLY A 608 33.68 8.77 9.23
C GLY A 608 32.26 8.59 8.74
N THR A 609 31.34 8.00 9.52
CA THR A 609 29.91 7.99 9.19
C THR A 609 29.32 9.39 9.36
N SER A 610 28.34 9.74 8.52
CA SER A 610 27.71 11.06 8.55
C SER A 610 26.27 11.04 8.06
N ILE A 611 25.46 11.96 8.61
CA ILE A 611 24.07 12.19 8.17
C ILE A 611 24.01 12.52 6.66
N ASP A 612 24.92 13.38 6.20
CA ASP A 612 24.92 13.83 4.80
C ASP A 612 25.47 12.76 3.83
N GLY A 613 26.34 11.87 4.30
CA GLY A 613 26.85 10.74 3.54
C GLY A 613 25.73 9.79 3.09
N VAL A 614 24.70 9.63 3.89
CA VAL A 614 23.55 8.74 3.57
C VAL A 614 22.83 9.20 2.31
N ALA A 615 22.70 10.50 2.07
CA ALA A 615 22.07 11.03 0.87
C ALA A 615 22.82 10.66 -0.44
N LYS A 616 24.07 10.20 -0.31
CA LYS A 616 24.90 9.69 -1.42
C LYS A 616 24.71 8.19 -1.68
N GLY A 617 24.07 7.48 -0.77
CA GLY A 617 23.82 6.04 -0.83
C GLY A 617 25.05 5.17 -0.55
N GLY A 618 26.19 5.49 -1.16
CA GLY A 618 27.50 4.87 -0.90
C GLY A 618 28.56 5.95 -0.77
N TYR A 619 29.41 5.88 0.27
CA TYR A 619 30.46 6.87 0.52
C TYR A 619 31.64 6.31 1.30
N THR A 620 32.81 6.91 1.13
CA THR A 620 34.04 6.49 1.79
C THR A 620 34.03 6.97 3.25
N ILE A 621 34.14 6.04 4.21
CA ILE A 621 34.29 6.38 5.65
C ILE A 621 35.75 6.44 6.09
N SER A 622 36.65 5.70 5.44
CA SER A 622 38.10 5.80 5.70
C SER A 622 38.92 5.35 4.50
N ASP A 623 40.07 5.99 4.29
CA ASP A 623 41.02 5.69 3.20
C ASP A 623 42.43 6.10 3.61
N ASN A 624 43.39 5.15 3.62
CA ASN A 624 44.79 5.44 3.90
C ASN A 624 45.66 5.48 2.62
N SER A 625 45.07 5.54 1.44
CA SER A 625 45.82 5.61 0.18
C SER A 625 46.46 6.96 -0.10
N SER A 626 46.11 8.02 0.69
CA SER A 626 46.66 9.37 0.56
C SER A 626 46.54 9.97 -0.85
N GLY A 627 45.38 9.77 -1.49
CA GLY A 627 45.12 10.22 -2.85
C GLY A 627 45.65 9.30 -3.96
N ASN A 628 46.35 8.23 -3.62
CA ASN A 628 46.74 7.18 -4.55
C ASN A 628 45.61 6.13 -4.69
N LYS A 629 45.79 5.21 -5.66
CA LYS A 629 44.93 4.05 -5.85
C LYS A 629 45.01 3.16 -4.60
N PRO A 630 43.90 2.77 -3.95
CA PRO A 630 43.91 1.78 -2.89
C PRO A 630 44.23 0.39 -3.47
N ASP A 631 44.87 -0.48 -2.67
CA ASP A 631 45.15 -1.86 -3.06
C ASP A 631 43.85 -2.69 -3.02
N VAL A 632 42.94 -2.37 -2.10
CA VAL A 632 41.64 -3.04 -1.95
C VAL A 632 40.57 -2.07 -1.42
N ILE A 633 39.34 -2.28 -1.88
CA ILE A 633 38.15 -1.58 -1.36
C ILE A 633 37.31 -2.60 -0.60
N LEU A 634 36.96 -2.28 0.65
CA LEU A 634 36.05 -3.03 1.48
C LEU A 634 34.71 -2.29 1.55
N VAL A 635 33.62 -3.00 1.25
CA VAL A 635 32.27 -2.43 1.22
C VAL A 635 31.43 -3.11 2.27
N GLY A 636 30.82 -2.35 3.17
CA GLY A 636 29.93 -2.88 4.22
C GLY A 636 28.59 -2.16 4.27
N THR A 637 27.58 -2.83 4.77
CA THR A 637 26.27 -2.26 5.09
C THR A 637 25.87 -2.60 6.52
N GLY A 638 25.11 -1.73 7.17
CA GLY A 638 24.55 -2.05 8.49
C GLY A 638 25.60 -2.54 9.48
N SER A 639 25.26 -3.58 10.23
CA SER A 639 26.14 -4.16 11.26
C SER A 639 27.49 -4.68 10.73
N GLU A 640 27.60 -4.98 9.45
CA GLU A 640 28.83 -5.53 8.87
C GLU A 640 29.84 -4.45 8.45
N LEU A 641 29.43 -3.17 8.46
CA LEU A 641 30.37 -2.07 8.21
C LEU A 641 31.47 -2.03 9.30
N GLU A 642 31.13 -2.33 10.56
CA GLU A 642 32.09 -2.48 11.66
C GLU A 642 33.11 -3.60 11.36
N ILE A 643 32.65 -4.73 10.81
CA ILE A 643 33.50 -5.86 10.44
C ILE A 643 34.47 -5.46 9.33
N ALA A 644 33.98 -4.75 8.29
CA ALA A 644 34.83 -4.22 7.24
C ALA A 644 35.87 -3.23 7.76
N ALA A 645 35.52 -2.34 8.67
CA ALA A 645 36.42 -1.39 9.30
C ALA A 645 37.53 -2.11 10.12
N LYS A 646 37.18 -3.10 10.93
CA LYS A 646 38.14 -3.94 11.67
C LYS A 646 39.09 -4.68 10.72
N ALA A 647 38.58 -5.26 9.67
CA ALA A 647 39.41 -5.93 8.63
C ALA A 647 40.39 -4.95 7.98
N ALA A 648 39.94 -3.71 7.68
CA ALA A 648 40.79 -2.68 7.13
C ALA A 648 41.96 -2.31 8.05
N ASP A 649 41.69 -2.19 9.37
CA ASP A 649 42.73 -1.86 10.32
C ASP A 649 43.82 -2.94 10.41
N GLU A 650 43.44 -4.21 10.34
CA GLU A 650 44.44 -5.31 10.29
C GLU A 650 45.24 -5.31 8.98
N LEU A 651 44.59 -5.13 7.83
CA LEU A 651 45.29 -5.03 6.56
C LEU A 651 46.23 -3.83 6.47
N ARG A 652 45.90 -2.70 7.09
CA ARG A 652 46.73 -1.50 7.19
C ARG A 652 47.98 -1.72 8.02
N LYS A 653 47.90 -2.51 9.11
CA LYS A 653 49.07 -2.92 9.90
C LYS A 653 50.08 -3.75 9.09
N GLU A 654 49.59 -4.45 8.07
CA GLU A 654 50.40 -5.19 7.11
C GLU A 654 50.91 -4.32 5.93
N GLY A 655 50.65 -3.01 5.95
CA GLY A 655 51.11 -2.06 4.95
C GLY A 655 50.22 -1.88 3.73
N LYS A 656 49.01 -2.49 3.70
CA LYS A 656 48.06 -2.36 2.59
C LYS A 656 47.37 -0.98 2.63
N LYS A 657 47.10 -0.45 1.42
CA LYS A 657 46.24 0.73 1.23
C LYS A 657 44.80 0.28 1.08
N VAL A 658 43.97 0.57 2.07
CA VAL A 658 42.59 0.08 2.16
C VAL A 658 41.61 1.23 2.24
N ARG A 659 40.65 1.24 1.34
CA ARG A 659 39.46 2.10 1.41
C ARG A 659 38.30 1.32 2.00
N VAL A 660 37.56 1.93 2.95
CA VAL A 660 36.30 1.40 3.49
C VAL A 660 35.15 2.26 3.03
N VAL A 661 34.15 1.63 2.44
CA VAL A 661 32.95 2.27 1.93
C VAL A 661 31.72 1.79 2.70
N SER A 662 30.95 2.70 3.23
CA SER A 662 29.58 2.41 3.67
C SER A 662 28.66 2.45 2.47
N PHE A 663 27.84 1.43 2.30
CA PHE A 663 26.93 1.30 1.15
C PHE A 663 25.49 1.20 1.62
N VAL A 664 25.02 2.28 2.26
CA VAL A 664 23.80 2.34 3.06
C VAL A 664 22.51 2.26 2.22
N SER A 665 22.52 2.74 0.97
CA SER A 665 21.41 2.65 0.01
C SER A 665 21.93 2.55 -1.42
N TRP A 666 21.59 1.46 -2.10
CA TRP A 666 22.01 1.22 -3.46
C TRP A 666 21.35 2.18 -4.46
N GLU A 667 20.07 2.45 -4.27
CA GLU A 667 19.25 3.28 -5.16
C GLU A 667 19.81 4.72 -5.20
N LEU A 668 20.15 5.28 -4.06
CA LEU A 668 20.72 6.62 -3.97
C LEU A 668 22.13 6.69 -4.55
N PHE A 669 22.92 5.62 -4.44
CA PHE A 669 24.24 5.57 -5.09
C PHE A 669 24.13 5.48 -6.60
N ASP A 670 23.20 4.69 -7.11
CA ASP A 670 22.95 4.57 -8.55
C ASP A 670 22.53 5.91 -9.18
N GLU A 671 21.85 6.77 -8.43
CA GLU A 671 21.44 8.12 -8.86
C GLU A 671 22.55 9.16 -8.84
N GLN A 672 23.72 8.84 -8.30
CA GLN A 672 24.84 9.78 -8.29
C GLN A 672 25.49 9.91 -9.69
N SER A 673 26.22 11.03 -9.88
CA SER A 673 26.99 11.21 -11.12
C SER A 673 28.09 10.17 -11.26
N GLU A 674 28.50 9.90 -12.49
CA GLU A 674 29.57 8.93 -12.77
C GLU A 674 30.90 9.36 -12.11
N GLU A 675 31.19 10.68 -12.04
CA GLU A 675 32.38 11.21 -11.35
C GLU A 675 32.34 10.87 -9.86
N TYR A 676 31.16 10.97 -9.24
CA TYR A 676 31.01 10.61 -7.83
C TYR A 676 31.18 9.11 -7.62
N LYS A 677 30.53 8.29 -8.42
CA LYS A 677 30.65 6.83 -8.36
C LYS A 677 32.11 6.39 -8.53
N GLU A 678 32.82 6.96 -9.51
CA GLU A 678 34.23 6.69 -9.76
C GLU A 678 35.13 7.19 -8.60
N SER A 679 34.78 8.28 -7.93
CA SER A 679 35.51 8.75 -6.76
C SER A 679 35.41 7.79 -5.57
N VAL A 680 34.28 7.09 -5.38
CA VAL A 680 34.05 6.13 -4.30
C VAL A 680 34.54 4.73 -4.68
N LEU A 681 34.16 4.24 -5.86
CA LEU A 681 34.45 2.91 -6.39
C LEU A 681 35.20 2.99 -7.74
N PRO A 682 36.46 3.44 -7.78
CA PRO A 682 37.19 3.60 -9.02
C PRO A 682 37.27 2.29 -9.82
N ALA A 683 36.93 2.34 -11.11
CA ALA A 683 36.92 1.18 -12.01
C ALA A 683 38.29 0.49 -12.10
N ALA A 684 39.37 1.26 -11.94
CA ALA A 684 40.73 0.76 -11.92
C ALA A 684 41.05 -0.13 -10.71
N VAL A 685 40.21 -0.10 -9.63
CA VAL A 685 40.39 -0.95 -8.44
C VAL A 685 39.40 -2.12 -8.52
N THR A 686 39.90 -3.26 -8.96
CA THR A 686 39.10 -4.49 -9.12
C THR A 686 39.13 -5.41 -7.90
N ALA A 687 40.09 -5.22 -6.99
CA ALA A 687 40.11 -5.89 -5.69
C ALA A 687 39.07 -5.24 -4.77
N ARG A 688 37.83 -5.77 -4.81
CA ARG A 688 36.72 -5.30 -3.99
C ARG A 688 36.11 -6.45 -3.22
N VAL A 689 35.88 -6.25 -1.94
CA VAL A 689 35.23 -7.23 -1.06
C VAL A 689 34.03 -6.57 -0.43
N SER A 690 32.84 -7.15 -0.60
CA SER A 690 31.65 -6.74 0.16
C SER A 690 31.38 -7.70 1.32
N ILE A 691 30.76 -7.19 2.38
CA ILE A 691 30.26 -7.98 3.50
C ILE A 691 28.88 -7.48 3.95
N GLU A 692 27.90 -8.40 3.98
CA GLU A 692 26.53 -8.16 4.39
C GLU A 692 25.92 -9.45 4.94
N ALA A 693 25.28 -9.41 6.10
CA ALA A 693 24.54 -10.54 6.65
C ALA A 693 23.17 -10.68 5.96
N GLY A 694 23.20 -10.99 4.69
CA GLY A 694 22.10 -11.21 3.77
C GLY A 694 22.58 -11.95 2.53
N SER A 695 21.68 -12.17 1.56
CA SER A 695 22.00 -12.88 0.32
C SER A 695 23.10 -12.15 -0.49
N THR A 696 24.00 -12.94 -1.10
CA THR A 696 25.04 -12.40 -2.01
C THR A 696 24.45 -11.92 -3.34
N PHE A 697 23.17 -12.20 -3.60
CA PHE A 697 22.51 -11.87 -4.88
C PHE A 697 22.59 -10.37 -5.20
N GLY A 698 23.14 -10.06 -6.37
CA GLY A 698 23.28 -8.69 -6.90
C GLY A 698 24.56 -7.97 -6.48
N TRP A 699 25.34 -8.48 -5.53
CA TRP A 699 26.59 -7.85 -5.10
C TRP A 699 27.67 -7.81 -6.17
N ASP A 700 27.60 -8.67 -7.19
CA ASP A 700 28.47 -8.64 -8.38
C ASP A 700 28.41 -7.30 -9.12
N LYS A 701 27.30 -6.59 -9.08
CA LYS A 701 27.16 -5.21 -9.60
C LYS A 701 28.16 -4.23 -8.95
N ILE A 702 28.46 -4.41 -7.67
CA ILE A 702 29.29 -3.50 -6.87
C ILE A 702 30.74 -3.97 -6.82
N VAL A 703 30.94 -5.26 -6.54
CA VAL A 703 32.31 -5.81 -6.42
C VAL A 703 32.93 -6.15 -7.77
N GLY A 704 32.15 -6.32 -8.83
CA GLY A 704 32.58 -6.71 -10.15
C GLY A 704 32.97 -8.19 -10.27
N SER A 705 33.27 -8.65 -11.48
CA SER A 705 33.53 -10.06 -11.78
C SER A 705 34.79 -10.65 -11.10
N ARG A 706 35.70 -9.79 -10.65
CA ARG A 706 36.91 -10.19 -9.92
C ARG A 706 36.87 -9.97 -8.42
N GLY A 707 35.78 -9.30 -7.93
CA GLY A 707 35.56 -9.07 -6.51
C GLY A 707 34.97 -10.28 -5.80
N LYS A 708 34.82 -10.17 -4.50
CA LYS A 708 34.20 -11.19 -3.63
C LYS A 708 33.09 -10.60 -2.78
N ALA A 709 31.93 -11.28 -2.76
CA ALA A 709 30.86 -10.98 -1.85
C ALA A 709 30.84 -12.01 -0.69
N ILE A 710 30.90 -11.52 0.55
CA ILE A 710 30.74 -12.33 1.75
C ILE A 710 29.31 -12.09 2.25
N GLY A 711 28.48 -13.12 2.21
CA GLY A 711 27.07 -13.06 2.57
C GLY A 711 26.54 -14.43 2.97
N ILE A 712 25.21 -14.58 2.94
CA ILE A 712 24.51 -15.76 3.41
C ILE A 712 23.52 -16.20 2.34
N ASP A 713 23.76 -17.37 1.73
CA ASP A 713 22.90 -17.95 0.69
C ASP A 713 22.19 -19.22 1.19
N ARG A 714 21.75 -19.19 2.46
CA ARG A 714 21.00 -20.22 3.15
C ARG A 714 20.14 -19.60 4.24
N PHE A 715 19.12 -20.29 4.70
CA PHE A 715 18.39 -19.86 5.89
C PHE A 715 19.30 -19.80 7.13
N GLY A 716 18.93 -18.94 8.07
CA GLY A 716 19.61 -18.72 9.32
C GLY A 716 19.64 -19.95 10.26
N ALA A 717 19.98 -19.72 11.52
CA ALA A 717 20.04 -20.75 12.55
C ALA A 717 19.70 -20.19 13.93
N SER A 718 19.17 -21.03 14.83
CA SER A 718 18.90 -20.68 16.22
C SER A 718 20.16 -20.89 17.06
N ALA A 719 20.84 -19.80 17.40
CA ALA A 719 21.97 -19.75 18.29
C ALA A 719 22.27 -18.31 18.73
N PRO A 720 23.12 -18.04 19.70
CA PRO A 720 23.64 -16.70 19.99
C PRO A 720 24.25 -16.06 18.75
N ALA A 721 23.93 -14.78 18.47
CA ALA A 721 24.32 -14.07 17.26
C ALA A 721 25.80 -14.22 16.91
N GLY A 722 26.73 -14.00 17.86
CA GLY A 722 28.17 -14.12 17.61
C GLY A 722 28.61 -15.50 17.15
N LYS A 723 27.90 -16.58 17.59
CA LYS A 723 28.15 -17.94 17.10
C LYS A 723 27.70 -18.08 15.66
N ILE A 724 26.51 -17.58 15.32
CA ILE A 724 25.98 -17.67 13.96
C ILE A 724 26.87 -16.91 12.96
N TYR A 725 27.29 -15.70 13.32
CA TYR A 725 28.23 -14.90 12.51
C TYR A 725 29.52 -15.68 12.21
N LYS A 726 30.10 -16.29 13.23
CA LYS A 726 31.33 -17.11 13.10
C LYS A 726 31.11 -18.34 12.21
N GLU A 727 30.05 -19.11 12.47
CA GLU A 727 29.75 -20.34 11.72
C GLU A 727 29.37 -20.07 10.24
N PHE A 728 28.80 -18.89 9.95
CA PHE A 728 28.45 -18.49 8.59
C PHE A 728 29.57 -17.69 7.88
N GLY A 729 30.70 -17.49 8.55
CA GLY A 729 31.85 -16.81 7.96
C GLY A 729 31.68 -15.30 7.75
N ILE A 730 30.72 -14.67 8.45
CA ILE A 730 30.55 -13.22 8.43
C ILE A 730 31.49 -12.60 9.45
N THR A 731 32.79 -12.59 9.12
CA THR A 731 33.84 -12.21 10.06
C THR A 731 34.95 -11.36 9.43
N ALA A 732 35.70 -10.63 10.24
CA ALA A 732 36.85 -9.85 9.76
C ALA A 732 37.93 -10.72 9.12
N GLU A 733 38.14 -11.92 9.62
CA GLU A 733 39.13 -12.88 9.10
C GLU A 733 38.75 -13.30 7.67
N ALA A 734 37.48 -13.53 7.38
CA ALA A 734 36.98 -13.87 6.04
C ALA A 734 37.23 -12.71 5.08
N VAL A 735 36.95 -11.47 5.51
CA VAL A 735 37.21 -10.26 4.71
C VAL A 735 38.71 -10.09 4.43
N ILE A 736 39.58 -10.28 5.44
CA ILE A 736 41.04 -10.19 5.30
C ILE A 736 41.55 -11.25 4.31
N ALA A 737 41.07 -12.48 4.44
CA ALA A 737 41.47 -13.57 3.54
C ALA A 737 41.08 -13.28 2.09
N ALA A 738 39.83 -12.82 1.84
CA ALA A 738 39.35 -12.43 0.54
C ALA A 738 40.14 -11.24 -0.03
N ALA A 739 40.43 -10.22 0.77
CA ALA A 739 41.21 -9.05 0.36
C ALA A 739 42.64 -9.41 -0.03
N LYS A 740 43.32 -10.27 0.74
CA LYS A 740 44.66 -10.76 0.42
C LYS A 740 44.70 -11.54 -0.87
N GLU A 741 43.75 -12.44 -1.11
CA GLU A 741 43.65 -13.20 -2.37
C GLU A 741 43.47 -12.29 -3.58
N LEU A 742 42.70 -11.23 -3.48
CA LEU A 742 42.42 -10.30 -4.58
C LEU A 742 43.55 -9.28 -4.82
N SER A 743 44.41 -9.02 -3.81
CA SER A 743 45.48 -8.02 -3.84
C SER A 743 46.89 -8.63 -3.83
N SER A 744 47.00 -9.96 -4.04
CA SER A 744 48.24 -10.72 -4.19
C SER A 744 48.90 -10.51 -5.57
#